data_ee3f3c7593bfef2f5342ae4fd8a4eb25
#
_entry.id   ee3f3c7593bfef2f5342ae4fd8a4eb25
#
_cell.length_a   1.000
_cell.length_b   1.000
_cell.length_c   1.000
_cell.angle_alpha   90.00
_cell.angle_beta   90.00
_cell.angle_gamma   90.00
#
_symmetry.space_group_name_H-M   'P 1'
#
loop_
_entity.id
_entity.type
_entity.pdbx_description
1 polymer ?
#
loop_
_entity_poly.entity_id
_entity_poly.type
_entity_poly.pdbx_seq_one_letter_code
_entity_poly.pdbx_strand_id
1 'polypeptide(L)'
;MFPPDVNAVFDHGKRAVSSFPIATGSYYKWDYSAGVDISRYANIPVPTSYMAINSKYDFVGGYEEHIKSGLLHVADHHVNAGKKQWTWGNGDFGQAWDRNLTDEDGPYIELMTGMYCDNQPDFTWLQPYEEKSWVQYFMPYQEVGMVKNATRDALINMESAGEGKVKVALYMTSTHKQVRVLLTAGECVCLDKLVSVSPANPYVDVVDCNASPDLDGLELTVFGEDGKVLVGYRNAPEEIKPLPEAAKAAKLPKDIAHIEQLFLTGQHLEQYRHATYSAMDYYMEALSRDEGDIRCNNAVGLLLMRKGKFADAQPYFERAIKTQTERNPNPYDGEPHYNLGWCLKMQGDNDRAYDAFYKSTWNAAWQDAGYFGLAQIDMLRGDYEKGLEHIERSLIRNWHNHKGRQLKATFLRKLGAFDEAEKLIADSLKIDLFNMGCRFEAYLLKSARGMEQDAVNVKAELKEMMRGAVHAYLEYAIDYAAAGLYEEASALLQFVVEDNERTYPMVYYALGYFSSLAGDEVAAKRYYVKAESMSPEYCFPNKLEEVLMLNDAMRVNPDGAKAFYYLGNFWYNARQYKDAIACWEASVEKDDTYPTALRNLALGYYNKQKDTGKALAALEKAFALDMTDARILMELDQLYKKLKYPHRQRLEMLERHAELVEQRDDLCIERITLYNQLGEYERAYDLINSRKFHPWEGGEGKVTGQYLFCRMELAKKALEEQRFGDAVRLLKETEKYPENLGEGKLTTAEENDVHYYLGCAYEGLGDTERACRYFSAATRGSDEPAIAFFYNDQQPDKIFYQGLAWRKLGDEAKARSCFNKLVKHGEKHLFDNVKIDYFAVSLPDLLIWDDDLNVRNKVHCNLVMGLGYLGLGDKAKAKRFISEVVNLDINHQVAVAHLAMCD
;
A
#
# COMPACT_ATOMS: atom_id res chain seq x y z
N MET A 1 10.45 -6.99 -18.24
CA MET A 1 10.39 -8.26 -19.00
C MET A 1 9.48 -9.23 -18.25
N PHE A 2 8.36 -9.59 -18.87
CA PHE A 2 7.51 -10.69 -18.41
C PHE A 2 7.83 -11.97 -19.19
N PRO A 3 7.44 -13.15 -18.68
CA PRO A 3 7.57 -14.40 -19.41
C PRO A 3 6.85 -14.41 -20.77
N PRO A 4 7.28 -15.27 -21.71
CA PRO A 4 6.75 -15.27 -23.07
C PRO A 4 5.29 -15.73 -23.23
N ASP A 5 4.70 -16.34 -22.20
CA ASP A 5 3.29 -16.75 -22.19
C ASP A 5 2.32 -15.64 -21.74
N VAL A 6 2.84 -14.49 -21.37
CA VAL A 6 2.03 -13.33 -20.98
C VAL A 6 1.64 -12.56 -22.25
N ASN A 7 0.35 -12.59 -22.59
CA ASN A 7 -0.20 -11.90 -23.76
C ASN A 7 -1.14 -10.74 -23.40
N ALA A 8 -1.41 -10.54 -22.12
CA ALA A 8 -2.22 -9.45 -21.61
C ALA A 8 -1.77 -9.05 -20.20
N VAL A 9 -1.94 -7.79 -19.88
CA VAL A 9 -1.60 -7.21 -18.59
C VAL A 9 -2.76 -6.34 -18.08
N PHE A 10 -2.99 -6.36 -16.78
CA PHE A 10 -3.91 -5.45 -16.12
C PHE A 10 -3.19 -4.16 -15.70
N ASP A 11 -3.93 -3.05 -15.73
CA ASP A 11 -3.52 -1.83 -15.06
C ASP A 11 -3.65 -1.93 -13.53
N HIS A 12 -3.20 -0.88 -12.87
CA HIS A 12 -3.39 -0.72 -11.43
C HIS A 12 -4.88 -0.77 -11.08
N GLY A 13 -5.27 -1.68 -10.17
CA GLY A 13 -6.66 -1.91 -9.76
C GLY A 13 -7.50 -2.71 -10.75
N LYS A 14 -6.91 -3.26 -11.82
CA LYS A 14 -7.60 -4.13 -12.81
C LYS A 14 -8.73 -3.42 -13.56
N ARG A 15 -8.68 -2.08 -13.66
CA ARG A 15 -9.71 -1.28 -14.34
C ARG A 15 -9.62 -1.35 -15.86
N ALA A 16 -8.44 -1.60 -16.41
CA ALA A 16 -8.22 -1.78 -17.83
C ALA A 16 -7.30 -2.97 -18.11
N VAL A 17 -7.39 -3.52 -19.31
CA VAL A 17 -6.55 -4.60 -19.80
C VAL A 17 -5.91 -4.16 -21.10
N SER A 18 -4.59 -4.33 -21.21
CA SER A 18 -3.83 -4.10 -22.42
C SER A 18 -3.29 -5.41 -22.97
N SER A 19 -3.22 -5.55 -24.31
CA SER A 19 -2.41 -6.58 -24.93
C SER A 19 -0.93 -6.36 -24.62
N PHE A 20 -0.18 -7.43 -24.48
CA PHE A 20 1.24 -7.40 -24.16
C PHE A 20 2.01 -8.38 -25.04
N PRO A 21 3.20 -8.05 -25.57
CA PRO A 21 3.94 -6.79 -25.36
C PRO A 21 3.45 -5.60 -26.19
N ILE A 22 2.65 -5.83 -27.24
CA ILE A 22 2.16 -4.77 -28.12
C ILE A 22 0.82 -4.24 -27.60
N ALA A 23 0.84 -3.04 -27.01
CA ALA A 23 -0.37 -2.34 -26.60
C ALA A 23 -1.05 -1.67 -27.79
N THR A 24 -2.37 -1.73 -27.86
CA THR A 24 -3.20 -1.17 -28.95
C THR A 24 -4.34 -0.25 -28.45
N GLY A 25 -4.33 0.07 -27.18
CA GLY A 25 -5.36 0.91 -26.53
C GLY A 25 -4.81 2.23 -26.02
N SER A 26 -5.53 2.86 -25.10
CA SER A 26 -5.11 4.06 -24.40
C SER A 26 -4.91 3.76 -22.91
N TYR A 27 -3.86 4.33 -22.33
CA TYR A 27 -3.57 4.23 -20.90
C TYR A 27 -3.05 5.56 -20.38
N TYR A 28 -3.53 6.03 -19.27
CA TYR A 28 -3.14 7.30 -18.66
C TYR A 28 -3.20 8.50 -19.65
N LYS A 29 -4.28 8.56 -20.47
CA LYS A 29 -4.45 9.50 -21.58
C LYS A 29 -3.41 9.42 -22.70
N TRP A 30 -2.49 8.43 -22.67
CA TRP A 30 -1.55 8.19 -23.76
C TRP A 30 -2.11 7.16 -24.72
N ASP A 31 -2.04 7.46 -26.01
CA ASP A 31 -2.61 6.63 -27.08
C ASP A 31 -1.55 5.66 -27.63
N TYR A 32 -1.79 4.37 -27.41
CA TYR A 32 -0.98 3.26 -27.97
C TYR A 32 -1.66 2.60 -29.17
N SER A 33 -2.72 3.16 -29.76
CA SER A 33 -3.54 2.53 -30.82
C SER A 33 -2.74 2.17 -32.08
N ALA A 34 -1.60 2.81 -32.32
CA ALA A 34 -0.70 2.49 -33.41
C ALA A 34 0.03 1.12 -33.26
N GLY A 35 -0.10 0.46 -32.12
CA GLY A 35 0.65 -0.74 -31.79
C GLY A 35 2.05 -0.40 -31.28
N VAL A 36 2.22 -0.36 -29.95
CA VAL A 36 3.46 0.05 -29.31
C VAL A 36 3.95 -1.04 -28.35
N ASP A 37 5.22 -1.41 -28.44
CA ASP A 37 5.86 -2.38 -27.56
C ASP A 37 6.10 -1.75 -26.16
N ILE A 38 5.21 -2.06 -25.21
CA ILE A 38 5.29 -1.60 -23.81
C ILE A 38 6.20 -2.44 -22.90
N SER A 39 6.87 -3.46 -23.47
CA SER A 39 7.96 -4.14 -22.75
C SER A 39 9.25 -3.29 -22.75
N ARG A 40 9.31 -2.23 -23.54
CA ARG A 40 10.42 -1.29 -23.67
C ARG A 40 10.14 -0.02 -22.87
N TYR A 41 10.97 0.26 -21.87
CA TYR A 41 10.86 1.48 -21.06
C TYR A 41 10.81 2.76 -21.92
N ALA A 42 11.63 2.82 -22.96
CA ALA A 42 11.68 3.96 -23.90
C ALA A 42 10.33 4.30 -24.56
N ASN A 43 9.39 3.36 -24.58
CA ASN A 43 8.06 3.52 -25.17
C ASN A 43 6.96 3.87 -24.16
N ILE A 44 7.31 4.08 -22.89
CA ILE A 44 6.36 4.37 -21.81
C ILE A 44 6.61 5.80 -21.28
N PRO A 45 5.94 6.83 -21.84
CA PRO A 45 6.20 8.22 -21.47
C PRO A 45 5.45 8.70 -20.23
N VAL A 46 4.54 7.90 -19.67
CA VAL A 46 3.65 8.28 -18.58
C VAL A 46 3.75 7.26 -17.43
N PRO A 47 3.41 7.64 -16.19
CA PRO A 47 3.35 6.72 -15.06
C PRO A 47 2.49 5.50 -15.39
N THR A 48 3.04 4.30 -15.23
CA THR A 48 2.36 3.10 -15.71
C THR A 48 2.64 1.89 -14.82
N SER A 49 1.58 1.18 -14.44
CA SER A 49 1.63 -0.08 -13.70
C SER A 49 0.99 -1.19 -14.50
N TYR A 50 1.71 -2.28 -14.69
CA TYR A 50 1.20 -3.48 -15.33
C TYR A 50 1.38 -4.71 -14.46
N MET A 51 0.33 -5.55 -14.37
CA MET A 51 0.37 -6.86 -13.73
C MET A 51 0.16 -7.94 -14.79
N ALA A 52 1.03 -8.94 -14.81
CA ALA A 52 0.80 -10.14 -15.61
C ALA A 52 -0.43 -10.89 -15.10
N ILE A 53 -1.27 -11.39 -16.02
CA ILE A 53 -2.51 -12.08 -15.65
C ILE A 53 -2.20 -13.46 -15.09
N ASN A 54 -1.53 -14.28 -15.86
CA ASN A 54 -1.10 -15.64 -15.52
C ASN A 54 0.19 -15.98 -16.25
N SER A 55 1.05 -16.76 -15.62
CA SER A 55 2.23 -17.30 -16.27
C SER A 55 2.53 -18.70 -15.71
N LYS A 56 3.01 -19.59 -16.56
CA LYS A 56 3.52 -20.91 -16.19
C LYS A 56 5.02 -20.90 -15.90
N TYR A 57 5.66 -19.76 -16.03
CA TYR A 57 7.10 -19.58 -15.83
C TYR A 57 7.39 -18.97 -14.46
N ASP A 58 8.54 -19.33 -13.94
CA ASP A 58 8.98 -19.00 -12.58
C ASP A 58 9.73 -17.67 -12.48
N PHE A 59 9.80 -16.86 -13.54
CA PHE A 59 10.65 -15.66 -13.55
C PHE A 59 9.93 -14.37 -13.93
N VAL A 60 10.55 -13.27 -13.56
CA VAL A 60 10.30 -11.90 -14.03
C VAL A 60 11.61 -11.12 -13.92
N GLY A 61 11.84 -10.12 -14.76
CA GLY A 61 13.09 -9.34 -14.66
C GLY A 61 13.20 -8.18 -15.63
N GLY A 62 14.35 -7.55 -15.62
CA GLY A 62 14.77 -6.49 -16.53
C GLY A 62 16.09 -6.79 -17.20
N TYR A 63 16.33 -6.19 -18.36
CA TYR A 63 17.58 -6.26 -19.11
C TYR A 63 17.91 -4.90 -19.70
N GLU A 64 19.14 -4.47 -19.49
CA GLU A 64 19.69 -3.23 -20.03
C GLU A 64 20.60 -3.55 -21.22
N GLU A 65 20.15 -3.17 -22.44
CA GLU A 65 20.83 -3.54 -23.67
C GLU A 65 22.20 -2.87 -23.83
N HIS A 66 22.36 -1.65 -23.31
CA HIS A 66 23.61 -0.88 -23.47
C HIS A 66 24.78 -1.44 -22.65
N ILE A 67 24.50 -2.02 -21.45
CA ILE A 67 25.51 -2.71 -20.63
C ILE A 67 25.44 -4.23 -20.77
N LYS A 68 24.47 -4.75 -21.53
CA LYS A 68 24.21 -6.18 -21.76
C LYS A 68 24.06 -6.98 -20.48
N SER A 69 23.42 -6.41 -19.47
CA SER A 69 23.21 -7.01 -18.17
C SER A 69 21.75 -6.92 -17.75
N GLY A 70 21.33 -7.80 -16.88
CA GLY A 70 19.98 -7.80 -16.35
C GLY A 70 19.90 -8.38 -14.96
N LEU A 71 18.73 -8.22 -14.35
CA LEU A 71 18.37 -8.83 -13.09
C LEU A 71 17.11 -9.66 -13.29
N LEU A 72 17.13 -10.91 -12.85
CA LEU A 72 15.98 -11.81 -12.80
C LEU A 72 15.63 -12.15 -11.37
N HIS A 73 14.35 -12.20 -11.11
CA HIS A 73 13.75 -12.88 -9.98
C HIS A 73 13.22 -14.24 -10.45
N VAL A 74 13.50 -15.30 -9.68
CA VAL A 74 13.01 -16.66 -9.94
C VAL A 74 12.39 -17.22 -8.66
N ALA A 75 11.15 -17.69 -8.75
CA ALA A 75 10.44 -18.40 -7.70
C ALA A 75 9.30 -19.24 -8.29
N ASP A 76 8.92 -20.33 -7.62
CA ASP A 76 7.82 -21.20 -8.03
C ASP A 76 6.53 -20.39 -8.24
N HIS A 77 6.04 -20.33 -9.46
CA HIS A 77 4.84 -19.57 -9.85
C HIS A 77 3.56 -20.07 -9.17
N HIS A 78 3.52 -21.32 -8.67
CA HIS A 78 2.37 -21.84 -7.94
C HIS A 78 2.25 -21.20 -6.56
N VAL A 79 3.34 -20.72 -5.97
CA VAL A 79 3.39 -20.08 -4.66
C VAL A 79 3.57 -18.58 -4.80
N ASN A 80 4.50 -18.16 -5.65
CA ASN A 80 4.82 -16.77 -5.93
C ASN A 80 4.30 -16.38 -7.32
N ALA A 81 3.01 -16.18 -7.43
CA ALA A 81 2.31 -15.91 -8.69
C ALA A 81 2.50 -14.46 -9.19
N GLY A 82 2.84 -13.55 -8.29
CA GLY A 82 2.90 -12.12 -8.59
C GLY A 82 4.03 -11.73 -9.52
N LYS A 83 3.69 -11.07 -10.64
CA LYS A 83 4.62 -10.48 -11.59
C LYS A 83 4.08 -9.13 -12.02
N LYS A 84 4.70 -8.04 -11.58
CA LYS A 84 4.22 -6.69 -11.77
C LYS A 84 5.37 -5.75 -12.10
N GLN A 85 5.08 -4.73 -12.90
CA GLN A 85 5.98 -3.66 -13.25
C GLN A 85 5.33 -2.32 -12.92
N TRP A 86 6.12 -1.41 -12.36
CA TRP A 86 5.81 0.01 -12.23
C TRP A 86 6.93 0.85 -12.81
N THR A 87 6.59 1.97 -13.43
CA THR A 87 7.52 3.01 -13.83
C THR A 87 6.83 4.37 -13.77
N TRP A 88 7.57 5.42 -13.45
CA TRP A 88 7.11 6.81 -13.55
C TRP A 88 7.06 7.30 -15.00
N GLY A 89 7.56 6.49 -15.95
CA GLY A 89 7.68 6.82 -17.36
C GLY A 89 8.96 7.56 -17.70
N ASN A 90 9.24 7.66 -19.02
CA ASN A 90 10.44 8.31 -19.54
C ASN A 90 10.26 9.78 -19.95
N GLY A 91 9.07 10.36 -19.73
CA GLY A 91 8.82 11.79 -19.93
C GLY A 91 9.41 12.64 -18.80
N ASP A 92 9.33 13.97 -18.92
CA ASP A 92 9.89 14.91 -17.92
C ASP A 92 9.42 14.62 -16.49
N PHE A 93 8.17 14.18 -16.34
CA PHE A 93 7.60 13.79 -15.04
C PHE A 93 8.32 12.59 -14.43
N GLY A 94 8.53 11.53 -15.22
CA GLY A 94 9.26 10.34 -14.77
C GLY A 94 10.73 10.63 -14.48
N GLN A 95 11.38 11.43 -15.33
CA GLN A 95 12.78 11.84 -15.13
C GLN A 95 12.97 12.67 -13.85
N ALA A 96 11.97 13.45 -13.44
CA ALA A 96 12.03 14.14 -12.16
C ALA A 96 12.01 13.16 -10.98
N TRP A 97 11.21 12.09 -11.06
CA TRP A 97 11.20 11.01 -10.07
C TRP A 97 12.51 10.21 -10.09
N ASP A 98 13.04 9.87 -11.27
CA ASP A 98 14.31 9.16 -11.40
C ASP A 98 15.44 9.89 -10.66
N ARG A 99 15.56 11.22 -10.81
CA ARG A 99 16.56 12.04 -10.09
C ARG A 99 16.45 11.97 -8.57
N ASN A 100 15.27 11.66 -8.03
CA ASN A 100 15.06 11.51 -6.58
C ASN A 100 15.24 10.08 -6.08
N LEU A 101 15.12 9.07 -6.96
CA LEU A 101 15.12 7.66 -6.59
C LEU A 101 16.43 6.95 -6.91
N THR A 102 17.13 7.35 -7.98
CA THR A 102 18.31 6.64 -8.49
C THR A 102 19.57 7.51 -8.56
N ASP A 103 19.51 8.75 -8.09
CA ASP A 103 20.59 9.73 -8.22
C ASP A 103 21.04 9.85 -9.69
N GLU A 104 22.24 9.34 -10.05
CA GLU A 104 22.81 9.38 -11.39
C GLU A 104 22.72 8.04 -12.14
N ASP A 105 22.12 7.01 -11.52
CA ASP A 105 22.12 5.63 -12.08
C ASP A 105 21.11 5.43 -13.21
N GLY A 106 20.29 6.42 -13.54
CA GLY A 106 19.39 6.42 -14.71
C GLY A 106 17.95 6.02 -14.40
N PRO A 107 17.24 5.47 -15.38
CA PRO A 107 15.79 5.24 -15.27
C PRO A 107 15.40 4.31 -14.12
N TYR A 108 14.31 4.63 -13.44
CA TYR A 108 13.76 3.83 -12.35
C TYR A 108 12.60 2.94 -12.82
N ILE A 109 12.73 1.64 -12.61
CA ILE A 109 11.67 0.65 -12.85
C ILE A 109 11.54 -0.24 -11.63
N GLU A 110 10.34 -0.40 -11.13
CA GLU A 110 10.01 -1.34 -10.08
C GLU A 110 9.55 -2.66 -10.70
N LEU A 111 10.26 -3.74 -10.40
CA LEU A 111 9.83 -5.09 -10.71
C LEU A 111 9.36 -5.72 -9.41
N MET A 112 8.06 -5.91 -9.29
CA MET A 112 7.44 -6.41 -8.07
C MET A 112 6.99 -7.84 -8.27
N THR A 113 7.25 -8.65 -7.26
CA THR A 113 6.94 -10.07 -7.26
C THR A 113 6.54 -10.47 -5.84
N GLY A 114 5.83 -11.58 -5.70
CA GLY A 114 5.41 -12.06 -4.39
C GLY A 114 4.32 -13.10 -4.46
N MET A 115 4.03 -13.69 -3.30
CA MET A 115 2.94 -14.63 -3.13
C MET A 115 1.58 -13.94 -3.36
N TYR A 116 1.48 -12.69 -2.95
CA TYR A 116 0.31 -11.85 -3.09
C TYR A 116 0.59 -10.80 -4.16
N CYS A 117 -0.12 -10.84 -5.27
CA CYS A 117 0.19 -10.05 -6.45
C CYS A 117 -0.72 -8.84 -6.66
N ASP A 118 -1.67 -8.62 -5.76
CA ASP A 118 -2.58 -7.49 -5.89
C ASP A 118 -1.93 -6.18 -5.45
N ASN A 119 -2.38 -5.09 -6.05
CA ASN A 119 -1.95 -3.75 -5.71
C ASN A 119 -2.76 -3.18 -4.55
N GLN A 120 -2.21 -2.15 -3.88
CA GLN A 120 -3.01 -1.28 -3.04
C GLN A 120 -4.28 -0.82 -3.80
N PRO A 121 -5.42 -0.75 -3.14
CA PRO A 121 -5.69 -0.94 -1.71
C PRO A 121 -5.96 -2.39 -1.32
N ASP A 122 -5.78 -3.33 -2.22
CA ASP A 122 -6.06 -4.73 -1.99
C ASP A 122 -4.91 -5.36 -1.21
N PHE A 123 -5.23 -5.93 -0.06
CA PHE A 123 -4.31 -6.63 0.82
C PHE A 123 -4.81 -8.03 1.08
N THR A 124 -3.90 -8.92 1.43
CA THR A 124 -4.26 -10.24 1.87
C THR A 124 -3.82 -10.47 3.31
N TRP A 125 -4.48 -11.44 3.98
CA TRP A 125 -4.26 -11.70 5.39
C TRP A 125 -3.51 -13.01 5.57
N LEU A 126 -2.63 -13.03 6.58
CA LEU A 126 -2.27 -14.25 7.26
C LEU A 126 -3.20 -14.40 8.46
N GLN A 127 -3.82 -15.58 8.61
CA GLN A 127 -4.64 -15.86 9.76
C GLN A 127 -3.75 -15.99 11.01
N PRO A 128 -4.30 -15.80 12.21
CA PRO A 128 -3.57 -16.07 13.44
C PRO A 128 -2.93 -17.46 13.40
N TYR A 129 -1.63 -17.53 13.70
CA TYR A 129 -0.82 -18.76 13.66
C TYR A 129 -0.70 -19.43 12.28
N GLU A 130 -1.17 -18.80 11.22
CA GLU A 130 -0.87 -19.19 9.85
C GLU A 130 0.55 -18.77 9.48
N GLU A 131 1.29 -19.70 8.91
CA GLU A 131 2.65 -19.47 8.42
C GLU A 131 2.71 -19.88 6.95
N LYS A 132 3.37 -19.05 6.13
CA LYS A 132 3.68 -19.37 4.74
C LYS A 132 5.15 -19.11 4.49
N SER A 133 5.81 -20.09 3.87
CA SER A 133 7.22 -20.00 3.51
C SER A 133 7.43 -20.34 2.06
N TRP A 134 8.31 -19.63 1.40
CA TRP A 134 8.74 -19.91 0.03
C TRP A 134 10.17 -19.43 -0.17
N VAL A 135 10.76 -19.84 -1.28
CA VAL A 135 12.11 -19.45 -1.65
C VAL A 135 12.05 -18.65 -2.94
N GLN A 136 12.81 -17.58 -3.00
CA GLN A 136 12.98 -16.78 -4.20
C GLN A 136 14.46 -16.46 -4.40
N TYR A 137 14.86 -16.33 -5.67
CA TYR A 137 16.23 -16.09 -6.07
C TYR A 137 16.29 -14.81 -6.89
N PHE A 138 17.26 -13.95 -6.57
CA PHE A 138 17.60 -12.78 -7.37
C PHE A 138 18.92 -13.07 -8.10
N MET A 139 18.89 -13.02 -9.42
CA MET A 139 19.98 -13.49 -10.26
C MET A 139 20.40 -12.39 -11.24
N PRO A 140 21.53 -11.68 -10.97
CA PRO A 140 22.15 -10.85 -11.99
C PRO A 140 22.68 -11.74 -13.11
N TYR A 141 22.54 -11.28 -14.38
CA TYR A 141 23.00 -12.03 -15.55
C TYR A 141 23.51 -11.10 -16.64
N GLN A 142 24.24 -11.64 -17.61
CA GLN A 142 24.81 -10.87 -18.71
C GLN A 142 24.73 -11.61 -20.05
N GLU A 143 24.78 -10.84 -21.16
CA GLU A 143 24.90 -11.28 -22.58
C GLU A 143 23.71 -12.08 -23.14
N VAL A 144 22.78 -12.58 -22.33
CA VAL A 144 21.69 -13.45 -22.78
C VAL A 144 20.54 -12.68 -23.45
N GLY A 145 20.37 -11.41 -23.10
CA GLY A 145 19.26 -10.60 -23.62
C GLY A 145 17.92 -10.93 -22.96
N MET A 146 16.84 -10.97 -23.76
CA MET A 146 15.47 -11.20 -23.27
C MET A 146 15.24 -12.68 -22.98
N VAL A 147 15.28 -13.07 -21.72
CA VAL A 147 15.14 -14.45 -21.24
C VAL A 147 13.80 -15.05 -21.64
N LYS A 148 13.82 -16.28 -22.12
CA LYS A 148 12.61 -17.06 -22.46
C LYS A 148 12.19 -18.03 -21.36
N ASN A 149 13.15 -18.59 -20.64
CA ASN A 149 12.90 -19.36 -19.42
C ASN A 149 14.10 -19.31 -18.48
N ALA A 150 13.84 -19.43 -17.19
CA ALA A 150 14.86 -19.43 -16.15
C ALA A 150 14.50 -20.37 -15.01
N THR A 151 15.54 -20.97 -14.41
CA THR A 151 15.52 -21.67 -13.14
C THR A 151 16.56 -21.05 -12.22
N ARG A 152 16.70 -21.50 -11.01
CA ARG A 152 17.77 -21.02 -10.10
C ARG A 152 19.19 -21.32 -10.63
N ASP A 153 19.34 -22.29 -11.53
CA ASP A 153 20.63 -22.79 -11.99
C ASP A 153 21.02 -22.24 -13.38
N ALA A 154 20.01 -21.95 -14.21
CA ALA A 154 20.25 -21.58 -15.60
C ALA A 154 19.14 -20.68 -16.16
N LEU A 155 19.50 -19.83 -17.11
CA LEU A 155 18.55 -19.04 -17.90
C LEU A 155 18.94 -19.08 -19.39
N ILE A 156 17.91 -19.08 -20.27
CA ILE A 156 18.08 -19.23 -21.70
C ILE A 156 17.31 -18.18 -22.49
N ASN A 157 17.87 -17.84 -23.62
CA ASN A 157 17.19 -17.05 -24.64
C ASN A 157 17.35 -17.70 -26.02
N MET A 158 16.36 -17.50 -26.88
CA MET A 158 16.32 -17.92 -28.26
C MET A 158 15.64 -16.82 -29.07
N GLU A 159 16.38 -16.25 -30.02
CA GLU A 159 15.94 -15.13 -30.87
C GLU A 159 16.23 -15.41 -32.32
N SER A 160 15.39 -14.88 -33.23
CA SER A 160 15.67 -14.92 -34.67
C SER A 160 16.91 -14.07 -35.00
N ALA A 161 17.87 -14.63 -35.70
CA ALA A 161 19.04 -13.93 -36.21
C ALA A 161 18.92 -13.62 -37.74
N GLY A 162 17.71 -13.79 -38.30
CA GLY A 162 17.41 -13.60 -39.72
C GLY A 162 17.88 -14.76 -40.58
N GLU A 163 17.42 -14.81 -41.82
CA GLU A 163 17.84 -15.80 -42.85
C GLU A 163 17.81 -17.26 -42.37
N GLY A 164 16.83 -17.66 -41.59
CA GLY A 164 16.70 -19.03 -41.06
C GLY A 164 17.65 -19.39 -39.93
N LYS A 165 18.36 -18.40 -39.38
CA LYS A 165 19.29 -18.57 -38.26
C LYS A 165 18.65 -18.22 -36.93
N VAL A 166 19.15 -18.88 -35.89
CA VAL A 166 18.68 -18.70 -34.49
C VAL A 166 19.87 -18.36 -33.60
N LYS A 167 19.77 -17.25 -32.89
CA LYS A 167 20.69 -16.94 -31.81
C LYS A 167 20.23 -17.68 -30.55
N VAL A 168 21.11 -18.49 -29.98
CA VAL A 168 20.91 -19.22 -28.72
C VAL A 168 21.84 -18.63 -27.68
N ALA A 169 21.30 -18.33 -26.51
CA ALA A 169 22.11 -17.84 -25.39
C ALA A 169 21.77 -18.60 -24.09
N LEU A 170 22.80 -18.89 -23.32
CA LEU A 170 22.72 -19.58 -22.02
C LEU A 170 23.62 -18.89 -21.01
N TYR A 171 23.05 -18.63 -19.84
CA TYR A 171 23.79 -18.20 -18.64
C TYR A 171 23.58 -19.21 -17.53
N MET A 172 24.61 -19.49 -16.76
CA MET A 172 24.59 -20.40 -15.62
C MET A 172 25.01 -19.64 -14.37
N THR A 173 24.33 -19.90 -13.24
CA THR A 173 24.63 -19.27 -11.95
C THR A 173 25.88 -19.83 -11.25
N SER A 174 26.42 -20.92 -11.79
CA SER A 174 27.67 -21.56 -11.36
C SER A 174 28.51 -22.07 -12.55
N THR A 175 29.74 -22.47 -12.28
CA THR A 175 30.65 -22.95 -13.32
C THR A 175 30.40 -24.43 -13.62
N HIS A 176 30.14 -24.73 -14.88
CA HIS A 176 29.94 -26.08 -15.42
C HIS A 176 30.85 -26.34 -16.63
N LYS A 177 31.45 -27.50 -16.69
CA LYS A 177 32.43 -27.83 -17.74
C LYS A 177 31.84 -28.54 -18.95
N GLN A 178 30.76 -29.31 -18.78
CA GLN A 178 30.14 -30.11 -19.83
C GLN A 178 28.61 -30.04 -19.78
N VAL A 179 28.08 -28.87 -20.07
CA VAL A 179 26.64 -28.65 -20.23
C VAL A 179 26.24 -28.96 -21.65
N ARG A 180 25.24 -29.80 -21.87
CA ARG A 180 24.72 -30.09 -23.20
C ARG A 180 23.61 -29.10 -23.56
N VAL A 181 23.82 -28.38 -24.65
CA VAL A 181 22.84 -27.47 -25.26
C VAL A 181 22.26 -28.18 -26.50
N LEU A 182 20.96 -28.42 -26.47
CA LEU A 182 20.24 -29.09 -27.56
C LEU A 182 19.16 -28.14 -28.11
N LEU A 183 19.23 -27.83 -29.39
CA LEU A 183 18.20 -27.12 -30.13
C LEU A 183 17.60 -28.04 -31.18
N THR A 184 16.28 -28.21 -31.16
CA THR A 184 15.54 -29.07 -32.11
C THR A 184 14.42 -28.31 -32.81
N ALA A 185 14.11 -28.71 -34.05
CA ALA A 185 12.96 -28.31 -34.83
C ALA A 185 12.12 -29.57 -35.13
N GLY A 186 11.22 -29.93 -34.27
CA GLY A 186 10.54 -31.21 -34.27
C GLY A 186 11.52 -32.37 -34.11
N GLU A 187 11.64 -33.26 -35.10
CA GLU A 187 12.61 -34.37 -35.10
C GLU A 187 14.02 -33.98 -35.59
N CYS A 188 14.18 -32.81 -36.19
CA CYS A 188 15.47 -32.32 -36.66
C CYS A 188 16.29 -31.70 -35.55
N VAL A 189 17.54 -32.10 -35.38
CA VAL A 189 18.52 -31.52 -34.48
C VAL A 189 19.26 -30.38 -35.20
N CYS A 190 19.11 -29.15 -34.70
CA CYS A 190 19.81 -27.97 -35.20
C CYS A 190 21.15 -27.75 -34.50
N LEU A 191 21.17 -28.02 -33.19
CA LEU A 191 22.37 -27.91 -32.34
C LEU A 191 22.37 -29.03 -31.34
N ASP A 192 23.50 -29.72 -31.17
CA ASP A 192 23.77 -30.64 -30.06
C ASP A 192 25.25 -30.47 -29.67
N LYS A 193 25.48 -29.72 -28.60
CA LYS A 193 26.83 -29.29 -28.28
C LYS A 193 27.08 -29.35 -26.76
N LEU A 194 28.25 -29.89 -26.40
CA LEU A 194 28.75 -29.80 -25.04
C LEU A 194 29.57 -28.50 -24.93
N VAL A 195 29.21 -27.69 -23.93
CA VAL A 195 29.83 -26.38 -23.73
C VAL A 195 30.27 -26.21 -22.29
N SER A 196 31.29 -25.38 -22.09
CA SER A 196 31.70 -24.92 -20.75
C SER A 196 31.12 -23.53 -20.54
N VAL A 197 30.37 -23.34 -19.44
CA VAL A 197 29.66 -22.10 -19.13
C VAL A 197 29.90 -21.72 -17.68
N SER A 198 30.01 -20.43 -17.43
CA SER A 198 30.11 -19.86 -16.08
C SER A 198 29.44 -18.49 -16.01
N PRO A 199 29.22 -17.93 -14.84
CA PRO A 199 28.70 -16.55 -14.71
C PRO A 199 29.54 -15.51 -15.47
N ALA A 200 30.86 -15.69 -15.50
CA ALA A 200 31.77 -14.80 -16.24
C ALA A 200 31.83 -15.05 -17.76
N ASN A 201 31.44 -16.25 -18.19
CA ASN A 201 31.51 -16.66 -19.59
C ASN A 201 30.21 -17.35 -20.01
N PRO A 202 29.15 -16.59 -20.33
CA PRO A 202 27.93 -17.13 -20.92
C PRO A 202 28.19 -17.77 -22.26
N TYR A 203 27.35 -18.70 -22.67
CA TYR A 203 27.37 -19.27 -24.00
C TYR A 203 26.42 -18.52 -24.93
N VAL A 204 26.92 -18.02 -26.03
CA VAL A 204 26.14 -17.41 -27.12
C VAL A 204 26.60 -17.97 -28.45
N ASP A 205 25.66 -18.44 -29.28
CA ASP A 205 25.93 -18.98 -30.60
C ASP A 205 24.81 -18.60 -31.58
N VAL A 206 25.15 -18.60 -32.87
CA VAL A 206 24.17 -18.39 -33.96
C VAL A 206 24.15 -19.65 -34.81
N VAL A 207 23.02 -20.33 -34.80
CA VAL A 207 22.81 -21.64 -35.40
C VAL A 207 21.93 -21.51 -36.62
N ASP A 208 22.33 -22.17 -37.69
CA ASP A 208 21.53 -22.28 -38.91
C ASP A 208 20.53 -23.44 -38.75
N CYS A 209 19.24 -23.13 -38.70
CA CYS A 209 18.17 -24.09 -38.49
C CYS A 209 17.16 -24.12 -39.62
N ASN A 210 17.35 -23.33 -40.69
CA ASN A 210 16.28 -23.02 -41.65
C ASN A 210 14.94 -22.66 -40.97
N ALA A 211 15.05 -21.98 -39.83
CA ALA A 211 13.91 -21.64 -38.98
C ALA A 211 13.01 -20.60 -39.66
N SER A 212 11.70 -20.66 -39.35
CA SER A 212 10.79 -19.58 -39.66
C SER A 212 11.19 -18.31 -38.87
N PRO A 213 10.85 -17.12 -39.34
CA PRO A 213 11.11 -15.89 -38.59
C PRO A 213 10.51 -15.89 -37.16
N ASP A 214 9.41 -16.60 -37.00
CA ASP A 214 8.66 -16.67 -35.72
C ASP A 214 9.19 -17.77 -34.79
N LEU A 215 10.19 -18.55 -35.23
CA LEU A 215 10.83 -19.66 -34.49
C LEU A 215 9.85 -20.75 -34.01
N ASP A 216 8.71 -20.91 -34.69
CA ASP A 216 7.68 -21.87 -34.32
C ASP A 216 8.19 -23.31 -34.33
N GLY A 217 7.85 -24.04 -33.26
CA GLY A 217 8.20 -25.42 -33.07
C GLY A 217 9.66 -25.69 -32.69
N LEU A 218 10.47 -24.64 -32.52
CA LEU A 218 11.82 -24.80 -31.98
C LEU A 218 11.77 -25.07 -30.47
N GLU A 219 12.63 -25.99 -30.04
CA GLU A 219 12.80 -26.33 -28.63
C GLU A 219 14.27 -26.28 -28.23
N LEU A 220 14.58 -25.45 -27.24
CA LEU A 220 15.91 -25.34 -26.67
C LEU A 220 15.91 -25.98 -25.29
N THR A 221 16.72 -27.02 -25.11
CA THR A 221 16.86 -27.72 -23.83
C THR A 221 18.32 -27.76 -23.38
N VAL A 222 18.54 -27.48 -22.10
CA VAL A 222 19.89 -27.53 -21.48
C VAL A 222 19.92 -28.63 -20.43
N PHE A 223 20.93 -29.51 -20.58
CA PHE A 223 21.14 -30.62 -19.64
C PHE A 223 22.43 -30.40 -18.84
N GLY A 224 22.35 -30.71 -17.58
CA GLY A 224 23.52 -30.73 -16.69
C GLY A 224 24.47 -31.89 -16.97
N GLU A 225 25.60 -31.92 -16.27
CA GLU A 225 26.61 -32.98 -16.39
C GLU A 225 26.05 -34.36 -15.96
N ASP A 226 25.02 -34.40 -15.15
CA ASP A 226 24.30 -35.60 -14.72
C ASP A 226 23.18 -36.03 -15.67
N GLY A 227 23.02 -35.32 -16.78
CA GLY A 227 22.01 -35.59 -17.81
C GLY A 227 20.60 -35.11 -17.47
N LYS A 228 20.40 -34.43 -16.32
CA LYS A 228 19.11 -33.84 -15.99
C LYS A 228 18.86 -32.54 -16.73
N VAL A 229 17.61 -32.28 -17.06
CA VAL A 229 17.21 -31.00 -17.64
C VAL A 229 17.34 -29.88 -16.57
N LEU A 230 18.14 -28.88 -16.89
CA LEU A 230 18.31 -27.69 -16.05
C LEU A 230 17.28 -26.60 -16.39
N VAL A 231 17.06 -26.37 -17.68
CA VAL A 231 16.08 -25.41 -18.19
C VAL A 231 15.71 -25.80 -19.63
N GLY A 232 14.48 -25.55 -20.01
CA GLY A 232 14.00 -25.77 -21.36
C GLY A 232 12.98 -24.72 -21.79
N TYR A 233 12.93 -24.42 -23.08
CA TYR A 233 11.93 -23.54 -23.67
C TYR A 233 11.54 -24.04 -25.05
N ARG A 234 10.25 -24.17 -25.29
CA ARG A 234 9.68 -24.49 -26.58
C ARG A 234 8.88 -23.28 -27.07
N ASN A 235 9.25 -22.76 -28.21
CA ASN A 235 8.46 -21.74 -28.86
C ASN A 235 7.24 -22.44 -29.52
N ALA A 236 6.07 -22.16 -28.99
CA ALA A 236 4.80 -22.61 -29.52
C ALA A 236 4.12 -21.44 -30.25
N PRO A 237 3.30 -21.70 -31.27
CA PRO A 237 2.48 -20.69 -31.90
C PRO A 237 1.68 -19.93 -30.81
N GLU A 238 1.64 -18.61 -30.91
CA GLU A 238 0.85 -17.80 -30.01
C GLU A 238 -0.61 -18.25 -30.06
N GLU A 239 -1.10 -18.84 -28.97
CA GLU A 239 -2.52 -19.06 -28.77
C GLU A 239 -3.16 -17.69 -28.56
N ILE A 240 -3.90 -17.20 -29.56
CA ILE A 240 -4.65 -15.94 -29.43
C ILE A 240 -5.74 -16.15 -28.38
N LYS A 241 -5.42 -15.85 -27.13
CA LYS A 241 -6.40 -15.86 -26.04
C LYS A 241 -7.21 -14.58 -26.10
N PRO A 242 -8.54 -14.67 -25.88
CA PRO A 242 -9.35 -13.45 -25.75
C PRO A 242 -8.83 -12.60 -24.58
N LEU A 243 -8.79 -11.29 -24.76
CA LEU A 243 -8.45 -10.39 -23.67
C LEU A 243 -9.48 -10.55 -22.54
N PRO A 244 -9.04 -10.68 -21.27
CA PRO A 244 -9.94 -10.73 -20.15
C PRO A 244 -10.76 -9.44 -20.03
N GLU A 245 -11.94 -9.54 -19.43
CA GLU A 245 -12.70 -8.34 -19.09
C GLU A 245 -12.03 -7.56 -17.95
N ALA A 246 -12.11 -6.24 -18.00
CA ALA A 246 -11.74 -5.39 -16.88
C ALA A 246 -12.58 -5.70 -15.64
N ALA A 247 -12.03 -5.50 -14.46
CA ALA A 247 -12.74 -5.71 -13.20
C ALA A 247 -13.95 -4.78 -13.10
N LYS A 248 -15.02 -5.25 -12.47
CA LYS A 248 -16.25 -4.50 -12.24
C LYS A 248 -16.44 -4.28 -10.74
N ALA A 249 -16.90 -3.08 -10.37
CA ALA A 249 -17.21 -2.78 -8.98
C ALA A 249 -18.25 -3.75 -8.40
N ALA A 250 -18.07 -4.13 -7.13
CA ALA A 250 -19.07 -4.92 -6.43
C ALA A 250 -20.41 -4.18 -6.34
N LYS A 251 -21.51 -4.92 -6.51
CA LYS A 251 -22.85 -4.36 -6.27
C LYS A 251 -23.02 -4.03 -4.79
N LEU A 252 -23.86 -3.05 -4.48
CA LEU A 252 -24.21 -2.76 -3.08
C LEU A 252 -24.92 -3.97 -2.44
N PRO A 253 -24.76 -4.19 -1.12
CA PRO A 253 -25.31 -5.39 -0.47
C PRO A 253 -26.80 -5.62 -0.75
N LYS A 254 -27.62 -4.56 -0.71
CA LYS A 254 -29.08 -4.64 -0.97
C LYS A 254 -29.43 -5.02 -2.41
N ASP A 255 -28.52 -4.77 -3.35
CA ASP A 255 -28.72 -5.05 -4.78
C ASP A 255 -28.30 -6.48 -5.17
N ILE A 256 -27.76 -7.24 -4.24
CA ILE A 256 -27.37 -8.63 -4.43
C ILE A 256 -28.57 -9.52 -4.01
N ALA A 257 -29.03 -10.36 -4.93
CA ALA A 257 -30.25 -11.16 -4.71
C ALA A 257 -30.04 -12.34 -3.75
N HIS A 258 -28.88 -12.99 -3.81
CA HIS A 258 -28.63 -14.27 -3.14
C HIS A 258 -27.64 -14.16 -1.99
N ILE A 259 -27.91 -14.84 -0.87
CA ILE A 259 -27.02 -14.89 0.31
C ILE A 259 -25.63 -15.43 -0.07
N GLU A 260 -25.57 -16.47 -0.92
CA GLU A 260 -24.30 -17.00 -1.43
C GLU A 260 -23.43 -15.91 -2.06
N GLN A 261 -24.00 -15.07 -2.91
CA GLN A 261 -23.26 -14.00 -3.57
C GLN A 261 -22.87 -12.89 -2.58
N LEU A 262 -23.67 -12.65 -1.54
CA LEU A 262 -23.31 -11.73 -0.45
C LEU A 262 -22.09 -12.25 0.30
N PHE A 263 -22.08 -13.54 0.67
CA PHE A 263 -20.93 -14.16 1.33
C PHE A 263 -19.67 -14.08 0.47
N LEU A 264 -19.73 -14.52 -0.79
CA LEU A 264 -18.59 -14.53 -1.70
C LEU A 264 -18.04 -13.11 -1.96
N THR A 265 -18.94 -12.12 -2.09
CA THR A 265 -18.50 -10.72 -2.25
C THR A 265 -17.86 -10.20 -0.96
N GLY A 266 -18.45 -10.47 0.20
CA GLY A 266 -17.85 -10.12 1.49
C GLY A 266 -16.48 -10.76 1.68
N GLN A 267 -16.35 -12.05 1.37
CA GLN A 267 -15.07 -12.78 1.43
C GLN A 267 -14.01 -12.18 0.51
N HIS A 268 -14.38 -11.81 -0.73
CA HIS A 268 -13.47 -11.16 -1.65
C HIS A 268 -12.97 -9.83 -1.08
N LEU A 269 -13.88 -8.96 -0.60
CA LEU A 269 -13.53 -7.67 0.00
C LEU A 269 -12.67 -7.81 1.25
N GLU A 270 -12.89 -8.86 2.04
CA GLU A 270 -12.09 -9.17 3.23
C GLU A 270 -10.70 -9.66 2.85
N GLN A 271 -10.60 -10.62 1.91
CA GLN A 271 -9.33 -11.18 1.46
C GLN A 271 -8.39 -10.11 0.91
N TYR A 272 -8.94 -9.14 0.19
CA TYR A 272 -8.18 -8.03 -0.39
C TYR A 272 -8.19 -6.75 0.45
N ARG A 273 -8.74 -6.77 1.66
CA ARG A 273 -8.85 -5.61 2.55
C ARG A 273 -9.30 -4.35 1.80
N HIS A 274 -10.41 -4.44 1.11
CA HIS A 274 -10.87 -3.38 0.22
C HIS A 274 -10.99 -2.01 0.93
N ALA A 275 -10.45 -0.94 0.32
CA ALA A 275 -10.32 0.35 0.99
C ALA A 275 -11.65 1.07 1.20
N THR A 276 -12.58 0.96 0.24
CA THR A 276 -13.80 1.77 0.19
C THR A 276 -15.07 0.99 0.52
N TYR A 277 -15.07 -0.34 0.35
CA TYR A 277 -16.20 -1.21 0.65
C TYR A 277 -15.86 -2.13 1.83
N SER A 278 -16.81 -2.29 2.75
CA SER A 278 -16.65 -3.10 3.94
C SER A 278 -17.26 -4.50 3.77
N ALA A 279 -16.48 -5.53 3.99
CA ALA A 279 -16.98 -6.92 4.02
C ALA A 279 -18.11 -7.11 5.05
N MET A 280 -18.02 -6.43 6.20
CA MET A 280 -19.02 -6.47 7.26
C MET A 280 -20.42 -6.13 6.74
N ASP A 281 -20.57 -5.17 5.83
CA ASP A 281 -21.86 -4.74 5.31
C ASP A 281 -22.56 -5.87 4.53
N TYR A 282 -21.78 -6.68 3.82
CA TYR A 282 -22.28 -7.81 3.05
C TYR A 282 -22.67 -8.99 3.96
N TYR A 283 -21.84 -9.32 4.94
CA TYR A 283 -22.15 -10.36 5.90
C TYR A 283 -23.37 -10.02 6.75
N MET A 284 -23.48 -8.78 7.22
CA MET A 284 -24.64 -8.33 8.00
C MET A 284 -25.93 -8.30 7.18
N GLU A 285 -25.86 -7.93 5.88
CA GLU A 285 -27.01 -8.05 4.98
C GLU A 285 -27.42 -9.52 4.81
N ALA A 286 -26.46 -10.42 4.66
CA ALA A 286 -26.75 -11.86 4.59
C ALA A 286 -27.43 -12.35 5.88
N LEU A 287 -26.91 -12.01 7.06
CA LEU A 287 -27.47 -12.37 8.36
C LEU A 287 -28.84 -11.72 8.65
N SER A 288 -29.13 -10.57 8.03
CA SER A 288 -30.48 -9.98 8.11
C SER A 288 -31.53 -10.81 7.38
N ARG A 289 -31.13 -11.61 6.38
CA ARG A 289 -32.00 -12.50 5.59
C ARG A 289 -32.02 -13.91 6.13
N ASP A 290 -30.89 -14.39 6.64
CA ASP A 290 -30.75 -15.70 7.31
C ASP A 290 -29.79 -15.54 8.51
N GLU A 291 -30.36 -15.39 9.69
CA GLU A 291 -29.62 -15.25 10.95
C GLU A 291 -28.74 -16.46 11.26
N GLY A 292 -29.09 -17.61 10.73
CA GLY A 292 -28.40 -18.89 10.95
C GLY A 292 -27.28 -19.18 9.95
N ASP A 293 -27.00 -18.32 8.95
CA ASP A 293 -25.93 -18.61 7.98
C ASP A 293 -24.58 -18.82 8.68
N ILE A 294 -24.04 -20.04 8.55
CA ILE A 294 -22.84 -20.49 9.29
C ILE A 294 -21.61 -19.66 8.90
N ARG A 295 -21.43 -19.44 7.61
CA ARG A 295 -20.22 -18.79 7.07
C ARG A 295 -20.20 -17.30 7.40
N CYS A 296 -21.34 -16.63 7.25
CA CYS A 296 -21.45 -15.20 7.58
C CYS A 296 -21.31 -14.94 9.09
N ASN A 297 -21.89 -15.82 9.95
CA ASN A 297 -21.66 -15.74 11.40
C ASN A 297 -20.17 -15.94 11.73
N ASN A 298 -19.52 -16.96 11.18
CA ASN A 298 -18.10 -17.20 11.40
C ASN A 298 -17.25 -16.01 10.92
N ALA A 299 -17.53 -15.45 9.75
CA ALA A 299 -16.81 -14.31 9.20
C ALA A 299 -16.98 -13.03 10.04
N VAL A 300 -18.19 -12.71 10.49
CA VAL A 300 -18.44 -11.58 11.41
C VAL A 300 -17.69 -11.77 12.72
N GLY A 301 -17.74 -12.98 13.29
CA GLY A 301 -16.98 -13.32 14.50
C GLY A 301 -15.47 -13.05 14.31
N LEU A 302 -14.89 -13.51 13.20
CA LEU A 302 -13.47 -13.25 12.88
C LEU A 302 -13.15 -11.76 12.72
N LEU A 303 -13.99 -11.00 12.02
CA LEU A 303 -13.78 -9.54 11.88
C LEU A 303 -13.81 -8.83 13.22
N LEU A 304 -14.69 -9.23 14.15
CA LEU A 304 -14.74 -8.67 15.50
C LEU A 304 -13.53 -9.09 16.33
N MET A 305 -13.14 -10.37 16.25
CA MET A 305 -11.96 -10.89 16.96
C MET A 305 -10.68 -10.19 16.53
N ARG A 306 -10.47 -9.96 15.23
CA ARG A 306 -9.34 -9.18 14.70
C ARG A 306 -9.30 -7.72 15.17
N LYS A 307 -10.45 -7.19 15.60
CA LYS A 307 -10.57 -5.87 16.22
C LYS A 307 -10.40 -5.88 17.74
N GLY A 308 -10.05 -7.03 18.34
CA GLY A 308 -9.95 -7.18 19.80
C GLY A 308 -11.30 -7.20 20.53
N LYS A 309 -12.42 -7.37 19.82
CA LYS A 309 -13.78 -7.42 20.36
C LYS A 309 -14.22 -8.86 20.65
N PHE A 310 -13.49 -9.54 21.53
CA PHE A 310 -13.69 -10.97 21.78
C PHE A 310 -15.08 -11.31 22.32
N ALA A 311 -15.58 -10.54 23.28
CA ALA A 311 -16.92 -10.75 23.86
C ALA A 311 -18.04 -10.55 22.80
N ASP A 312 -17.86 -9.60 21.88
CA ASP A 312 -18.81 -9.36 20.80
C ASP A 312 -18.73 -10.45 19.71
N ALA A 313 -17.55 -11.04 19.50
CA ALA A 313 -17.32 -12.10 18.51
C ALA A 313 -17.93 -13.45 18.92
N GLN A 314 -17.85 -13.78 20.20
CA GLN A 314 -18.27 -15.08 20.75
C GLN A 314 -19.68 -15.51 20.34
N PRO A 315 -20.74 -14.67 20.45
CA PRO A 315 -22.10 -15.08 20.07
C PRO A 315 -22.26 -15.49 18.61
N TYR A 316 -21.45 -14.90 17.72
CA TYR A 316 -21.47 -15.24 16.30
C TYR A 316 -20.88 -16.64 16.05
N PHE A 317 -19.76 -16.97 16.67
CA PHE A 317 -19.19 -18.32 16.60
C PHE A 317 -20.12 -19.36 17.19
N GLU A 318 -20.71 -19.08 18.36
CA GLU A 318 -21.67 -19.97 19.00
C GLU A 318 -22.94 -20.23 18.12
N ARG A 319 -23.40 -19.17 17.43
CA ARG A 319 -24.54 -19.30 16.49
C ARG A 319 -24.15 -20.13 15.26
N ALA A 320 -22.97 -19.91 14.69
CA ALA A 320 -22.44 -20.70 13.59
C ALA A 320 -22.40 -22.20 13.97
N ILE A 321 -21.82 -22.50 15.15
CA ILE A 321 -21.71 -23.85 15.68
C ILE A 321 -23.11 -24.45 15.93
N LYS A 322 -24.03 -23.70 16.54
CA LYS A 322 -25.39 -24.16 16.81
C LYS A 322 -26.09 -24.60 15.52
N THR A 323 -26.05 -23.78 14.47
CA THR A 323 -26.66 -24.12 13.19
C THR A 323 -25.96 -25.32 12.55
N GLN A 324 -24.61 -25.32 12.57
CA GLN A 324 -23.81 -26.38 11.96
C GLN A 324 -24.05 -27.75 12.61
N THR A 325 -24.29 -27.78 13.93
CA THR A 325 -24.45 -29.01 14.70
C THR A 325 -25.89 -29.41 14.96
N GLU A 326 -26.89 -28.66 14.50
CA GLU A 326 -28.30 -28.92 14.75
C GLU A 326 -28.74 -30.35 14.35
N ARG A 327 -28.24 -30.85 13.23
CA ARG A 327 -28.55 -32.16 12.69
C ARG A 327 -27.38 -33.14 12.64
N ASN A 328 -26.18 -32.62 12.72
CA ASN A 328 -24.94 -33.40 12.70
C ASN A 328 -23.99 -32.88 13.81
N PRO A 329 -23.91 -33.61 14.96
CA PRO A 329 -23.04 -33.19 16.06
C PRO A 329 -21.54 -33.26 15.72
N ASN A 330 -21.20 -33.89 14.59
CA ASN A 330 -19.84 -34.00 14.07
C ASN A 330 -19.73 -33.35 12.67
N PRO A 331 -19.79 -32.05 12.57
CA PRO A 331 -19.77 -31.36 11.28
C PRO A 331 -18.43 -31.58 10.56
N TYR A 332 -18.46 -31.47 9.23
CA TYR A 332 -17.29 -31.61 8.39
C TYR A 332 -16.27 -30.48 8.61
N ASP A 333 -16.74 -29.23 8.80
CA ASP A 333 -15.91 -28.09 9.00
C ASP A 333 -15.67 -27.77 10.48
N GLY A 334 -14.41 -27.65 10.88
CA GLY A 334 -13.98 -27.34 12.26
C GLY A 334 -13.70 -25.88 12.51
N GLU A 335 -13.75 -25.00 11.49
CA GLU A 335 -13.33 -23.61 11.60
C GLU A 335 -14.07 -22.82 12.69
N PRO A 336 -15.40 -22.83 12.79
CA PRO A 336 -16.11 -22.10 13.84
C PRO A 336 -15.72 -22.56 15.27
N HIS A 337 -15.44 -23.86 15.46
CA HIS A 337 -14.96 -24.36 16.74
C HIS A 337 -13.56 -23.86 17.09
N TYR A 338 -12.65 -23.86 16.11
CA TYR A 338 -11.30 -23.35 16.27
C TYR A 338 -11.29 -21.85 16.63
N ASN A 339 -12.07 -21.05 15.89
CA ASN A 339 -12.21 -19.63 16.13
C ASN A 339 -12.82 -19.31 17.50
N LEU A 340 -13.84 -20.10 17.92
CA LEU A 340 -14.40 -20.00 19.25
C LEU A 340 -13.35 -20.34 20.33
N GLY A 341 -12.51 -21.34 20.08
CA GLY A 341 -11.41 -21.70 20.98
C GLY A 341 -10.47 -20.53 21.26
N TRP A 342 -10.02 -19.85 20.21
CA TRP A 342 -9.20 -18.64 20.36
C TRP A 342 -9.94 -17.50 21.04
N CYS A 343 -11.19 -17.27 20.64
CA CYS A 343 -12.03 -16.23 21.23
C CYS A 343 -12.18 -16.39 22.75
N LEU A 344 -12.42 -17.62 23.20
CA LEU A 344 -12.53 -17.96 24.63
C LEU A 344 -11.19 -17.88 25.35
N LYS A 345 -10.12 -18.38 24.72
CA LYS A 345 -8.76 -18.30 25.29
C LYS A 345 -8.33 -16.84 25.52
N MET A 346 -8.60 -15.94 24.58
CA MET A 346 -8.31 -14.50 24.74
C MET A 346 -9.15 -13.87 25.87
N GLN A 347 -10.26 -14.48 26.25
CA GLN A 347 -11.09 -14.06 27.40
C GLN A 347 -10.72 -14.79 28.69
N GLY A 348 -9.72 -15.69 28.68
CA GLY A 348 -9.27 -16.44 29.83
C GLY A 348 -10.11 -17.70 30.15
N ASP A 349 -11.13 -18.01 29.36
CA ASP A 349 -11.98 -19.22 29.50
C ASP A 349 -11.28 -20.45 28.86
N ASN A 350 -10.22 -20.90 29.51
CA ASN A 350 -9.36 -21.97 28.98
C ASN A 350 -10.08 -23.34 28.95
N ASP A 351 -11.07 -23.57 29.81
CA ASP A 351 -11.79 -24.85 29.84
C ASP A 351 -12.69 -25.02 28.62
N ARG A 352 -13.53 -24.01 28.34
CA ARG A 352 -14.35 -24.02 27.14
C ARG A 352 -13.52 -23.88 25.85
N ALA A 353 -12.41 -23.14 25.89
CA ALA A 353 -11.47 -23.05 24.77
C ALA A 353 -10.88 -24.43 24.43
N TYR A 354 -10.51 -25.21 25.45
CA TYR A 354 -9.99 -26.56 25.27
C TYR A 354 -10.98 -27.46 24.56
N ASP A 355 -12.26 -27.47 25.00
CA ASP A 355 -13.31 -28.26 24.36
C ASP A 355 -13.53 -27.86 22.90
N ALA A 356 -13.51 -26.57 22.62
CA ALA A 356 -13.67 -26.02 21.28
C ALA A 356 -12.49 -26.38 20.35
N PHE A 357 -11.26 -26.26 20.83
CA PHE A 357 -10.07 -26.70 20.08
C PHE A 357 -10.09 -28.19 19.83
N TYR A 358 -10.48 -28.99 20.85
CA TYR A 358 -10.55 -30.44 20.69
C TYR A 358 -11.56 -30.82 19.62
N LYS A 359 -12.72 -30.15 19.59
CA LYS A 359 -13.73 -30.40 18.57
C LYS A 359 -13.24 -30.03 17.17
N SER A 360 -12.48 -28.96 17.02
CA SER A 360 -11.93 -28.55 15.73
C SER A 360 -10.99 -29.60 15.11
N THR A 361 -10.27 -30.38 15.94
CA THR A 361 -9.35 -31.44 15.47
C THR A 361 -10.01 -32.62 14.77
N TRP A 362 -11.33 -32.70 14.81
CA TRP A 362 -12.07 -33.73 14.07
C TRP A 362 -11.99 -33.50 12.56
N ASN A 363 -11.80 -32.26 12.14
CA ASN A 363 -11.51 -31.92 10.76
C ASN A 363 -10.01 -31.90 10.52
N ALA A 364 -9.53 -32.57 9.46
CA ALA A 364 -8.12 -32.69 9.17
C ALA A 364 -7.44 -31.34 8.89
N ALA A 365 -8.16 -30.36 8.33
CA ALA A 365 -7.64 -29.02 8.05
C ALA A 365 -7.30 -28.23 9.31
N TRP A 366 -7.92 -28.56 10.46
CA TRP A 366 -7.73 -27.84 11.72
C TRP A 366 -6.94 -28.64 12.76
N GLN A 367 -6.37 -29.80 12.38
CA GLN A 367 -5.64 -30.66 13.33
C GLN A 367 -4.36 -30.04 13.83
N ASP A 368 -3.53 -29.44 12.97
CA ASP A 368 -2.29 -28.84 13.43
C ASP A 368 -2.54 -27.66 14.36
N ALA A 369 -3.38 -26.72 13.96
CA ALA A 369 -3.71 -25.54 14.73
C ALA A 369 -4.51 -25.85 16.02
N GLY A 370 -5.47 -26.78 15.95
CA GLY A 370 -6.26 -27.21 17.10
C GLY A 370 -5.40 -27.94 18.15
N TYR A 371 -4.55 -28.87 17.74
CA TYR A 371 -3.63 -29.55 18.66
C TYR A 371 -2.57 -28.61 19.22
N PHE A 372 -2.14 -27.61 18.46
CA PHE A 372 -1.25 -26.57 18.99
C PHE A 372 -1.92 -25.75 20.10
N GLY A 373 -3.18 -25.34 19.90
CA GLY A 373 -3.96 -24.63 20.94
C GLY A 373 -4.19 -25.47 22.20
N LEU A 374 -4.47 -26.78 22.03
CA LEU A 374 -4.58 -27.73 23.13
C LEU A 374 -3.27 -27.84 23.91
N ALA A 375 -2.16 -28.01 23.22
CA ALA A 375 -0.82 -28.11 23.83
C ALA A 375 -0.48 -26.87 24.66
N GLN A 376 -0.83 -25.66 24.18
CA GLN A 376 -0.63 -24.44 24.96
C GLN A 376 -1.43 -24.46 26.28
N ILE A 377 -2.68 -24.94 26.25
CA ILE A 377 -3.51 -25.02 27.47
C ILE A 377 -3.02 -26.14 28.38
N ASP A 378 -2.56 -27.28 27.85
CA ASP A 378 -1.94 -28.35 28.65
C ASP A 378 -0.66 -27.86 29.36
N MET A 379 0.18 -27.07 28.68
CA MET A 379 1.35 -26.45 29.28
C MET A 379 0.95 -25.54 30.45
N LEU A 380 -0.05 -24.68 30.24
CA LEU A 380 -0.58 -23.79 31.28
C LEU A 380 -1.10 -24.57 32.49
N ARG A 381 -1.69 -25.76 32.28
CA ARG A 381 -2.20 -26.64 33.34
C ARG A 381 -1.14 -27.50 34.00
N GLY A 382 0.07 -27.59 33.43
CA GLY A 382 1.13 -28.46 33.88
C GLY A 382 0.97 -29.92 33.46
N ASP A 383 0.05 -30.22 32.52
CA ASP A 383 -0.21 -31.57 31.99
C ASP A 383 0.80 -31.88 30.86
N TYR A 384 2.10 -32.00 31.24
CA TYR A 384 3.20 -32.02 30.28
C TYR A 384 3.20 -33.22 29.34
N GLU A 385 2.87 -34.43 29.85
CA GLU A 385 2.82 -35.64 29.02
C GLU A 385 1.72 -35.54 27.94
N LYS A 386 0.56 -35.04 28.35
CA LYS A 386 -0.58 -34.87 27.43
C LYS A 386 -0.28 -33.75 26.41
N GLY A 387 0.30 -32.65 26.86
CA GLY A 387 0.71 -31.55 26.01
C GLY A 387 1.75 -32.00 24.97
N LEU A 388 2.70 -32.87 25.38
CA LEU A 388 3.68 -33.45 24.47
C LEU A 388 3.00 -34.29 23.38
N GLU A 389 2.00 -35.11 23.74
CA GLU A 389 1.21 -35.89 22.78
C GLU A 389 0.49 -34.96 21.77
N HIS A 390 -0.14 -33.88 22.26
CA HIS A 390 -0.87 -32.95 21.39
C HIS A 390 0.08 -32.20 20.45
N ILE A 391 1.21 -31.70 20.93
CA ILE A 391 2.14 -30.99 20.06
C ILE A 391 2.79 -31.90 19.00
N GLU A 392 2.98 -33.18 19.31
CA GLU A 392 3.43 -34.16 18.33
C GLU A 392 2.40 -34.38 17.23
N ARG A 393 1.11 -34.44 17.57
CA ARG A 393 0.02 -34.55 16.60
C ARG A 393 -0.06 -33.30 15.71
N SER A 394 0.16 -32.11 16.25
CA SER A 394 0.26 -30.87 15.47
C SER A 394 1.42 -30.96 14.46
N LEU A 395 2.62 -31.33 14.91
CA LEU A 395 3.82 -31.41 14.08
C LEU A 395 3.76 -32.50 12.99
N ILE A 396 2.97 -33.58 13.18
CA ILE A 396 2.70 -34.57 12.12
C ILE A 396 2.00 -33.91 10.92
N ARG A 397 1.15 -32.93 11.17
CA ARG A 397 0.40 -32.21 10.12
C ARG A 397 1.17 -31.05 9.54
N ASN A 398 1.93 -30.36 10.38
CA ASN A 398 2.73 -29.20 9.99
C ASN A 398 4.15 -29.30 10.56
N TRP A 399 5.01 -30.01 9.83
CA TRP A 399 6.41 -30.23 10.22
C TRP A 399 7.23 -28.94 10.38
N HIS A 400 6.89 -27.92 9.62
CA HIS A 400 7.56 -26.60 9.64
C HIS A 400 6.99 -25.63 10.66
N ASN A 401 6.05 -26.03 11.53
CA ASN A 401 5.59 -25.18 12.62
C ASN A 401 6.72 -24.94 13.62
N HIS A 402 7.46 -23.84 13.43
CA HIS A 402 8.60 -23.45 14.27
C HIS A 402 8.19 -23.17 15.72
N LYS A 403 6.99 -22.56 15.93
CA LYS A 403 6.43 -22.36 17.28
C LYS A 403 6.05 -23.69 17.93
N GLY A 404 5.53 -24.63 17.16
CA GLY A 404 5.26 -25.97 17.62
C GLY A 404 6.54 -26.74 18.03
N ARG A 405 7.63 -26.58 17.28
CA ARG A 405 8.94 -27.17 17.61
C ARG A 405 9.53 -26.58 18.89
N GLN A 406 9.44 -25.28 19.07
CA GLN A 406 9.82 -24.61 20.30
C GLN A 406 8.99 -25.16 21.48
N LEU A 407 7.66 -25.19 21.36
CA LEU A 407 6.78 -25.66 22.44
C LEU A 407 7.04 -27.14 22.77
N LYS A 408 7.34 -27.99 21.76
CA LYS A 408 7.75 -29.38 22.00
C LYS A 408 9.08 -29.45 22.76
N ALA A 409 10.07 -28.63 22.44
CA ALA A 409 11.33 -28.56 23.18
C ALA A 409 11.10 -28.14 24.63
N THR A 410 10.18 -27.20 24.86
CA THR A 410 9.76 -26.79 26.21
C THR A 410 9.14 -27.94 27.00
N PHE A 411 8.21 -28.71 26.38
CA PHE A 411 7.63 -29.89 27.04
C PHE A 411 8.72 -30.91 27.46
N LEU A 412 9.62 -31.24 26.54
CA LEU A 412 10.74 -32.15 26.83
C LEU A 412 11.65 -31.64 27.97
N ARG A 413 11.94 -30.33 28.00
CA ARG A 413 12.67 -29.71 29.08
C ARG A 413 11.95 -29.82 30.44
N LYS A 414 10.61 -29.51 30.45
CA LYS A 414 9.81 -29.60 31.68
C LYS A 414 9.65 -31.02 32.19
N LEU A 415 9.67 -32.03 31.33
CA LEU A 415 9.67 -33.45 31.66
C LEU A 415 11.06 -34.00 32.05
N GLY A 416 12.13 -33.20 31.98
CA GLY A 416 13.50 -33.64 32.24
C GLY A 416 14.11 -34.49 31.10
N ALA A 417 13.46 -34.62 29.96
CA ALA A 417 13.96 -35.33 28.78
C ALA A 417 14.98 -34.48 28.02
N PHE A 418 16.05 -34.10 28.69
CA PHE A 418 16.99 -33.09 28.22
C PHE A 418 17.72 -33.46 26.94
N ASP A 419 18.08 -34.72 26.77
CA ASP A 419 18.82 -35.18 25.57
C ASP A 419 17.91 -35.15 24.32
N GLU A 420 16.63 -35.47 24.48
CA GLU A 420 15.64 -35.39 23.42
C GLU A 420 15.35 -33.92 23.04
N ALA A 421 15.29 -33.05 24.06
CA ALA A 421 15.12 -31.61 23.82
C ALA A 421 16.30 -31.02 23.02
N GLU A 422 17.54 -31.36 23.43
CA GLU A 422 18.76 -30.90 22.75
C GLU A 422 18.83 -31.37 21.29
N LYS A 423 18.47 -32.63 21.05
CA LYS A 423 18.38 -33.19 19.69
C LYS A 423 17.33 -32.47 18.84
N LEU A 424 16.12 -32.26 19.38
CA LEU A 424 15.03 -31.55 18.67
C LEU A 424 15.44 -30.12 18.33
N ILE A 425 16.06 -29.41 19.25
CA ILE A 425 16.57 -28.05 19.03
C ILE A 425 17.61 -28.05 17.89
N ALA A 426 18.61 -28.96 17.96
CA ALA A 426 19.62 -29.06 16.91
C ALA A 426 19.02 -29.39 15.54
N ASP A 427 18.05 -30.29 15.47
CA ASP A 427 17.34 -30.62 14.21
C ASP A 427 16.48 -29.45 13.71
N SER A 428 15.85 -28.68 14.60
CA SER A 428 15.07 -27.49 14.24
C SER A 428 15.95 -26.37 13.67
N LEU A 429 17.15 -26.18 14.25
CA LEU A 429 18.11 -25.20 13.75
C LEU A 429 18.78 -25.58 12.41
N LYS A 430 18.74 -26.85 12.02
CA LYS A 430 19.12 -27.26 10.65
C LYS A 430 18.04 -26.89 9.61
N ILE A 431 16.79 -26.85 10.03
CA ILE A 431 15.68 -26.44 9.16
C ILE A 431 15.69 -24.92 9.01
N ASP A 432 15.79 -24.21 10.14
CA ASP A 432 15.83 -22.76 10.18
C ASP A 432 16.80 -22.27 11.26
N LEU A 433 17.91 -21.66 10.83
CA LEU A 433 18.92 -21.07 11.71
C LEU A 433 18.36 -19.90 12.55
N PHE A 434 17.30 -19.26 12.08
CA PHE A 434 16.64 -18.12 12.72
C PHE A 434 15.44 -18.51 13.61
N ASN A 435 15.28 -19.80 13.94
CA ASN A 435 14.33 -20.21 14.96
C ASN A 435 14.82 -19.77 16.35
N MET A 436 14.58 -18.48 16.68
CA MET A 436 15.04 -17.88 17.94
C MET A 436 14.36 -18.49 19.17
N GLY A 437 13.14 -19.02 19.01
CA GLY A 437 12.47 -19.76 20.08
C GLY A 437 13.24 -21.03 20.48
N CYS A 438 13.69 -21.83 19.53
CA CYS A 438 14.55 -22.98 19.80
C CYS A 438 15.94 -22.58 20.34
N ARG A 439 16.50 -21.45 19.92
CA ARG A 439 17.74 -20.92 20.51
C ARG A 439 17.57 -20.49 21.96
N PHE A 440 16.46 -19.87 22.29
CA PHE A 440 16.15 -19.51 23.67
C PHE A 440 15.90 -20.76 24.53
N GLU A 441 15.23 -21.78 23.97
CA GLU A 441 15.11 -23.10 24.65
C GLU A 441 16.47 -23.76 24.86
N ALA A 442 17.45 -23.61 23.96
CA ALA A 442 18.80 -24.06 24.18
C ALA A 442 19.47 -23.37 25.41
N TYR A 443 19.26 -22.06 25.54
CA TYR A 443 19.71 -21.31 26.73
C TYR A 443 19.06 -21.85 28.02
N LEU A 444 17.71 -22.00 28.00
CA LEU A 444 16.97 -22.52 29.16
C LEU A 444 17.38 -23.97 29.54
N LEU A 445 17.64 -24.80 28.53
CA LEU A 445 18.09 -26.18 28.72
C LEU A 445 19.48 -26.26 29.34
N LYS A 446 20.44 -25.43 28.88
CA LYS A 446 21.79 -25.36 29.48
C LYS A 446 21.71 -24.87 30.91
N SER A 447 20.89 -23.86 31.19
CA SER A 447 20.62 -23.36 32.54
C SER A 447 20.02 -24.45 33.45
N ALA A 448 19.03 -25.21 32.98
CA ALA A 448 18.39 -26.30 33.73
C ALA A 448 19.34 -27.46 34.04
N ARG A 449 20.37 -27.68 33.20
CA ARG A 449 21.42 -28.67 33.42
C ARG A 449 22.55 -28.17 34.32
N GLY A 450 22.54 -26.91 34.79
CA GLY A 450 23.61 -26.30 35.54
C GLY A 450 24.89 -25.99 34.73
N MET A 451 24.77 -25.95 33.40
CA MET A 451 25.87 -25.64 32.47
C MET A 451 25.96 -24.11 32.27
N GLU A 452 26.33 -23.38 33.33
CA GLU A 452 26.26 -21.92 33.38
C GLU A 452 27.07 -21.25 32.27
N GLN A 453 28.30 -21.70 32.01
CA GLN A 453 29.13 -21.09 30.98
C GLN A 453 28.56 -21.29 29.57
N ASP A 454 28.01 -22.46 29.28
CA ASP A 454 27.36 -22.74 28.00
C ASP A 454 26.07 -21.91 27.82
N ALA A 455 25.30 -21.74 28.89
CA ALA A 455 24.12 -20.88 28.90
C ALA A 455 24.50 -19.41 28.58
N VAL A 456 25.58 -18.89 29.19
CA VAL A 456 26.08 -17.55 28.90
C VAL A 456 26.48 -17.41 27.42
N ASN A 457 27.14 -18.40 26.85
CA ASN A 457 27.57 -18.40 25.45
C ASN A 457 26.35 -18.40 24.51
N VAL A 458 25.35 -19.26 24.77
CA VAL A 458 24.12 -19.33 23.99
C VAL A 458 23.30 -18.01 24.09
N LYS A 459 23.26 -17.42 25.31
CA LYS A 459 22.63 -16.10 25.50
C LYS A 459 23.31 -15.02 24.65
N ALA A 460 24.64 -15.00 24.63
CA ALA A 460 25.41 -14.02 23.86
C ALA A 460 25.16 -14.19 22.35
N GLU A 461 25.19 -15.42 21.84
CA GLU A 461 24.90 -15.73 20.44
C GLU A 461 23.47 -15.32 20.06
N LEU A 462 22.47 -15.64 20.90
CA LEU A 462 21.07 -15.25 20.67
C LEU A 462 20.92 -13.72 20.60
N LYS A 463 21.54 -12.99 21.53
CA LYS A 463 21.48 -11.50 21.52
C LYS A 463 22.16 -10.92 20.28
N GLU A 464 23.29 -11.47 19.84
CA GLU A 464 23.97 -11.05 18.62
C GLU A 464 23.08 -11.27 17.39
N MET A 465 22.45 -12.44 17.27
CA MET A 465 21.54 -12.74 16.14
C MET A 465 20.28 -11.91 16.14
N MET A 466 19.69 -11.63 17.29
CA MET A 466 18.48 -10.80 17.42
C MET A 466 18.77 -9.30 17.26
N ARG A 467 20.03 -8.87 17.33
CA ARG A 467 20.49 -7.48 17.04
C ARG A 467 19.67 -6.38 17.72
N GLY A 468 19.20 -6.63 18.94
CA GLY A 468 18.37 -5.66 19.66
C GLY A 468 16.99 -5.41 19.06
N ALA A 469 16.48 -6.27 18.16
CA ALA A 469 15.16 -6.16 17.54
C ALA A 469 14.06 -6.41 18.57
N VAL A 470 13.66 -5.37 19.31
CA VAL A 470 12.73 -5.42 20.44
C VAL A 470 11.44 -6.17 20.11
N HIS A 471 10.90 -5.93 18.92
CA HIS A 471 9.66 -6.59 18.46
C HIS A 471 9.81 -8.10 18.34
N ALA A 472 10.99 -8.60 17.93
CA ALA A 472 11.25 -10.04 17.88
C ALA A 472 11.27 -10.66 19.31
N TYR A 473 11.85 -9.96 20.28
CA TYR A 473 11.78 -10.42 21.68
C TYR A 473 10.34 -10.45 22.22
N LEU A 474 9.53 -9.44 21.90
CA LEU A 474 8.12 -9.40 22.28
C LEU A 474 7.33 -10.55 21.65
N GLU A 475 7.55 -10.86 20.36
CA GLU A 475 6.89 -11.98 19.67
C GLU A 475 7.11 -13.31 20.42
N TYR A 476 8.37 -13.66 20.67
CA TYR A 476 8.68 -14.91 21.35
C TYR A 476 8.23 -14.91 22.83
N ALA A 477 8.32 -13.77 23.51
CA ALA A 477 7.82 -13.66 24.90
C ALA A 477 6.30 -13.87 24.96
N ILE A 478 5.56 -13.34 24.00
CA ILE A 478 4.10 -13.55 23.89
C ILE A 478 3.78 -15.03 23.63
N ASP A 479 4.56 -15.71 22.79
CA ASP A 479 4.39 -17.15 22.53
C ASP A 479 4.58 -18.00 23.83
N TYR A 480 5.58 -17.69 24.63
CA TYR A 480 5.77 -18.31 25.96
C TYR A 480 4.59 -18.01 26.90
N ALA A 481 4.17 -16.74 26.96
CA ALA A 481 3.08 -16.32 27.83
C ALA A 481 1.73 -16.95 27.41
N ALA A 482 1.50 -17.15 26.12
CA ALA A 482 0.31 -17.85 25.59
C ALA A 482 0.21 -19.31 26.04
N ALA A 483 1.34 -19.91 26.45
CA ALA A 483 1.43 -21.24 27.03
C ALA A 483 1.56 -21.21 28.57
N GLY A 484 1.37 -20.08 29.23
CA GLY A 484 1.47 -19.94 30.70
C GLY A 484 2.89 -19.90 31.25
N LEU A 485 3.89 -19.75 30.40
CA LEU A 485 5.31 -19.76 30.76
C LEU A 485 5.78 -18.32 31.05
N TYR A 486 5.17 -17.67 32.06
CA TYR A 486 5.36 -16.24 32.35
C TYR A 486 6.79 -15.92 32.85
N GLU A 487 7.44 -16.86 33.52
CA GLU A 487 8.82 -16.71 33.99
C GLU A 487 9.80 -16.70 32.81
N GLU A 488 9.65 -17.64 31.87
CA GLU A 488 10.45 -17.73 30.65
C GLU A 488 10.23 -16.53 29.75
N ALA A 489 8.97 -16.11 29.57
CA ALA A 489 8.60 -14.92 28.83
C ALA A 489 9.26 -13.65 29.40
N SER A 490 9.21 -13.49 30.72
CA SER A 490 9.84 -12.38 31.43
C SER A 490 11.37 -12.44 31.33
N ALA A 491 11.97 -13.63 31.47
CA ALA A 491 13.42 -13.82 31.37
C ALA A 491 13.94 -13.40 29.96
N LEU A 492 13.20 -13.71 28.91
CA LEU A 492 13.55 -13.29 27.55
C LEU A 492 13.51 -11.76 27.40
N LEU A 493 12.48 -11.10 27.91
CA LEU A 493 12.37 -9.64 27.85
C LEU A 493 13.41 -8.93 28.73
N GLN A 494 13.87 -9.56 29.83
CA GLN A 494 14.95 -9.00 30.62
C GLN A 494 16.26 -8.85 29.83
N PHE A 495 16.50 -9.65 28.80
CA PHE A 495 17.67 -9.46 27.93
C PHE A 495 17.66 -8.10 27.24
N VAL A 496 16.47 -7.61 26.84
CA VAL A 496 16.30 -6.28 26.27
C VAL A 496 16.51 -5.18 27.31
N VAL A 497 15.94 -5.37 28.50
CA VAL A 497 16.04 -4.39 29.60
C VAL A 497 17.47 -4.24 30.09
N GLU A 498 18.23 -5.36 30.15
CA GLU A 498 19.68 -5.37 30.52
C GLU A 498 20.50 -4.52 29.55
N ASP A 499 20.19 -4.56 28.26
CA ASP A 499 20.90 -3.80 27.23
C ASP A 499 20.49 -2.33 27.19
N ASN A 500 19.20 -2.07 27.39
CA ASN A 500 18.65 -0.71 27.37
C ASN A 500 17.42 -0.59 28.29
N GLU A 501 17.62 0.00 29.45
CA GLU A 501 16.52 0.27 30.40
C GLU A 501 15.45 1.24 29.84
N ARG A 502 15.83 2.09 28.87
CA ARG A 502 14.91 3.00 28.15
C ARG A 502 14.42 2.39 26.83
N THR A 503 14.04 1.13 26.89
CA THR A 503 13.56 0.40 25.73
C THR A 503 12.10 0.75 25.36
N TYR A 504 11.60 0.10 24.32
CA TYR A 504 10.24 0.23 23.81
C TYR A 504 9.20 0.01 24.93
N PRO A 505 8.24 0.92 25.13
CA PRO A 505 7.33 0.89 26.30
C PRO A 505 6.58 -0.42 26.48
N MET A 506 6.17 -1.09 25.37
CA MET A 506 5.41 -2.33 25.43
C MET A 506 6.18 -3.49 26.07
N VAL A 507 7.50 -3.43 26.17
CA VAL A 507 8.28 -4.40 26.95
C VAL A 507 7.88 -4.37 28.43
N TYR A 508 7.72 -3.19 29.00
CA TYR A 508 7.30 -3.06 30.39
C TYR A 508 5.81 -3.35 30.60
N TYR A 509 4.95 -3.02 29.62
CA TYR A 509 3.56 -3.46 29.64
C TYR A 509 3.45 -5.00 29.60
N ALA A 510 4.25 -5.66 28.79
CA ALA A 510 4.30 -7.12 28.72
C ALA A 510 4.82 -7.74 30.04
N LEU A 511 5.93 -7.23 30.59
CA LEU A 511 6.45 -7.67 31.90
C LEU A 511 5.44 -7.48 33.04
N GLY A 512 4.71 -6.34 33.01
CA GLY A 512 3.63 -6.08 33.95
C GLY A 512 2.49 -7.09 33.81
N TYR A 513 2.08 -7.36 32.60
CA TYR A 513 1.01 -8.32 32.30
C TYR A 513 1.38 -9.76 32.69
N PHE A 514 2.59 -10.19 32.36
CA PHE A 514 3.09 -11.53 32.77
C PHE A 514 3.18 -11.66 34.29
N SER A 515 3.60 -10.61 35.00
CA SER A 515 3.58 -10.58 36.48
C SER A 515 2.16 -10.67 37.02
N SER A 516 1.21 -9.94 36.44
CA SER A 516 -0.22 -9.97 36.82
C SER A 516 -0.80 -11.38 36.63
N LEU A 517 -0.52 -12.03 35.50
CA LEU A 517 -0.97 -13.39 35.21
C LEU A 517 -0.33 -14.44 36.16
N ALA A 518 0.89 -14.18 36.63
CA ALA A 518 1.57 -14.99 37.65
C ALA A 518 1.08 -14.72 39.08
N GLY A 519 0.14 -13.76 39.25
CA GLY A 519 -0.42 -13.41 40.56
C GLY A 519 0.39 -12.38 41.36
N ASP A 520 1.46 -11.78 40.81
CA ASP A 520 2.26 -10.74 41.43
C ASP A 520 1.82 -9.33 40.97
N GLU A 521 0.72 -8.85 41.55
CA GLU A 521 0.19 -7.51 41.25
C GLU A 521 1.16 -6.38 41.69
N VAL A 522 2.01 -6.61 42.68
CA VAL A 522 3.00 -5.61 43.13
C VAL A 522 4.07 -5.39 42.07
N ALA A 523 4.60 -6.47 41.52
CA ALA A 523 5.55 -6.40 40.41
C ALA A 523 4.87 -5.83 39.13
N ALA A 524 3.64 -6.26 38.84
CA ALA A 524 2.86 -5.75 37.73
C ALA A 524 2.71 -4.21 37.78
N LYS A 525 2.27 -3.66 38.92
CA LYS A 525 2.16 -2.22 39.11
C LYS A 525 3.49 -1.49 38.90
N ARG A 526 4.58 -2.04 39.43
CA ARG A 526 5.93 -1.46 39.26
C ARG A 526 6.33 -1.36 37.79
N TYR A 527 6.08 -2.41 37.02
CA TYR A 527 6.36 -2.39 35.58
C TYR A 527 5.47 -1.43 34.82
N TYR A 528 4.18 -1.32 35.15
CA TYR A 528 3.28 -0.36 34.51
C TYR A 528 3.66 1.09 34.83
N VAL A 529 4.07 1.39 36.07
CA VAL A 529 4.60 2.71 36.39
C VAL A 529 5.89 3.02 35.63
N LYS A 530 6.75 2.00 35.43
CA LYS A 530 7.94 2.15 34.61
C LYS A 530 7.57 2.42 33.15
N ALA A 531 6.60 1.70 32.59
CA ALA A 531 6.09 1.92 31.23
C ALA A 531 5.56 3.35 31.02
N GLU A 532 4.82 3.88 32.00
CA GLU A 532 4.36 5.28 31.99
C GLU A 532 5.49 6.31 31.93
N SER A 533 6.67 5.98 32.47
CA SER A 533 7.85 6.86 32.45
C SER A 533 8.61 6.84 31.13
N MET A 534 8.30 5.91 30.21
CA MET A 534 8.97 5.79 28.92
C MET A 534 8.43 6.83 27.90
N SER A 535 9.26 7.15 26.88
CA SER A 535 8.81 7.97 25.77
C SER A 535 7.72 7.24 24.99
N PRO A 536 6.59 7.90 24.67
CA PRO A 536 5.56 7.33 23.83
C PRO A 536 5.87 7.44 22.33
N GLU A 537 6.95 8.09 21.94
CA GLU A 537 7.34 8.26 20.55
C GLU A 537 7.63 6.92 19.89
N TYR A 538 7.16 6.75 18.67
CA TYR A 538 7.31 5.52 17.86
C TYR A 538 6.76 4.26 18.54
N CYS A 539 5.83 4.39 19.50
CA CYS A 539 5.16 3.28 20.13
C CYS A 539 3.74 3.10 19.56
N PHE A 540 3.57 2.01 18.78
CA PHE A 540 2.34 1.72 18.05
C PHE A 540 1.86 0.29 18.33
N PRO A 541 1.14 0.04 19.42
CA PRO A 541 0.56 -1.27 19.71
C PRO A 541 -0.35 -1.74 18.58
N ASN A 542 -0.18 -2.98 18.12
CA ASN A 542 -0.92 -3.53 16.99
C ASN A 542 -1.30 -5.01 17.15
N LYS A 543 -0.96 -5.63 18.30
CA LYS A 543 -1.24 -7.05 18.59
C LYS A 543 -2.49 -7.18 19.44
N LEU A 544 -3.22 -8.29 19.28
CA LEU A 544 -4.41 -8.56 20.08
C LEU A 544 -4.07 -8.75 21.56
N GLU A 545 -2.94 -9.36 21.85
CA GLU A 545 -2.42 -9.54 23.21
C GLU A 545 -2.11 -8.20 23.89
N GLU A 546 -1.68 -7.19 23.14
CA GLU A 546 -1.42 -5.84 23.66
C GLU A 546 -2.72 -5.16 24.14
N VAL A 547 -3.88 -5.50 23.55
CA VAL A 547 -5.18 -5.06 24.09
C VAL A 547 -5.39 -5.60 25.48
N LEU A 548 -5.04 -6.87 25.74
CA LEU A 548 -5.16 -7.48 27.06
C LEU A 548 -4.17 -6.84 28.05
N MET A 549 -2.92 -6.64 27.63
CA MET A 549 -1.86 -5.98 28.42
C MET A 549 -2.26 -4.57 28.85
N LEU A 550 -2.79 -3.77 27.91
CA LEU A 550 -3.17 -2.39 28.18
C LEU A 550 -4.43 -2.30 29.05
N ASN A 551 -5.40 -3.20 28.85
CA ASN A 551 -6.56 -3.29 29.74
C ASN A 551 -6.17 -3.66 31.17
N ASP A 552 -5.25 -4.62 31.35
CA ASP A 552 -4.75 -4.98 32.68
C ASP A 552 -3.95 -3.83 33.30
N ALA A 553 -3.14 -3.10 32.51
CA ALA A 553 -2.43 -1.93 32.97
C ALA A 553 -3.39 -0.84 33.51
N MET A 554 -4.49 -0.58 32.79
CA MET A 554 -5.51 0.37 33.24
C MET A 554 -6.21 -0.10 34.52
N ARG A 555 -6.36 -1.42 34.72
CA ARG A 555 -6.93 -2.00 35.96
C ARG A 555 -5.99 -1.86 37.17
N VAL A 556 -4.71 -2.22 36.99
CA VAL A 556 -3.71 -2.29 38.08
C VAL A 556 -3.08 -0.92 38.37
N ASN A 557 -2.95 -0.07 37.35
CA ASN A 557 -2.41 1.30 37.46
C ASN A 557 -3.40 2.33 36.89
N PRO A 558 -4.55 2.54 37.52
CA PRO A 558 -5.63 3.37 36.98
C PRO A 558 -5.28 4.85 36.83
N ASP A 559 -4.21 5.31 37.48
CA ASP A 559 -3.74 6.70 37.40
C ASP A 559 -2.84 6.94 36.17
N GLY A 560 -2.38 5.89 35.49
CA GLY A 560 -1.58 6.00 34.27
C GLY A 560 -2.37 6.55 33.09
N ALA A 561 -1.76 7.44 32.32
CA ALA A 561 -2.38 8.06 31.14
C ALA A 561 -2.08 7.32 29.84
N LYS A 562 -0.84 6.77 29.71
CA LYS A 562 -0.34 6.26 28.44
C LYS A 562 -0.97 4.94 28.00
N ALA A 563 -1.38 4.09 28.95
CA ALA A 563 -2.11 2.86 28.62
C ALA A 563 -3.41 3.19 27.85
N PHE A 564 -4.15 4.20 28.29
CA PHE A 564 -5.33 4.69 27.59
C PHE A 564 -4.98 5.27 26.21
N TYR A 565 -3.92 6.06 26.12
CA TYR A 565 -3.44 6.60 24.83
C TYR A 565 -3.12 5.51 23.83
N TYR A 566 -2.35 4.49 24.21
CA TYR A 566 -1.98 3.39 23.34
C TYR A 566 -3.18 2.55 22.91
N LEU A 567 -4.08 2.25 23.84
CA LEU A 567 -5.30 1.50 23.52
C LEU A 567 -6.21 2.30 22.58
N GLY A 568 -6.29 3.62 22.75
CA GLY A 568 -6.99 4.52 21.83
C GLY A 568 -6.41 4.46 20.41
N ASN A 569 -5.09 4.41 20.28
CA ASN A 569 -4.42 4.25 18.98
C ASN A 569 -4.79 2.91 18.32
N PHE A 570 -4.77 1.83 19.10
CA PHE A 570 -5.19 0.50 18.62
C PHE A 570 -6.63 0.51 18.12
N TRP A 571 -7.56 1.06 18.93
CA TRP A 571 -8.98 1.13 18.58
C TRP A 571 -9.23 1.99 17.32
N TYR A 572 -8.52 3.09 17.16
CA TYR A 572 -8.68 3.94 15.98
C TYR A 572 -8.21 3.23 14.71
N ASN A 573 -7.07 2.54 14.76
CA ASN A 573 -6.59 1.70 13.66
C ASN A 573 -7.59 0.57 13.34
N ALA A 574 -8.16 -0.07 14.37
CA ALA A 574 -9.19 -1.11 14.23
C ALA A 574 -10.57 -0.54 13.82
N ARG A 575 -10.66 0.77 13.52
CA ARG A 575 -11.90 1.49 13.16
C ARG A 575 -12.99 1.44 14.26
N GLN A 576 -12.59 1.26 15.53
CA GLN A 576 -13.45 1.36 16.70
C GLN A 576 -13.40 2.80 17.26
N TYR A 577 -13.85 3.76 16.46
CA TYR A 577 -13.62 5.19 16.69
C TYR A 577 -14.23 5.71 18.00
N LYS A 578 -15.38 5.18 18.44
CA LYS A 578 -16.03 5.56 19.70
C LYS A 578 -15.16 5.19 20.90
N ASP A 579 -14.66 3.95 20.90
CA ASP A 579 -13.78 3.44 21.96
C ASP A 579 -12.43 4.17 21.95
N ALA A 580 -11.90 4.47 20.76
CA ALA A 580 -10.66 5.23 20.61
C ALA A 580 -10.75 6.62 21.22
N ILE A 581 -11.80 7.36 20.89
CA ILE A 581 -12.01 8.71 21.42
C ILE A 581 -12.19 8.67 22.95
N ALA A 582 -12.98 7.73 23.47
CA ALA A 582 -13.16 7.58 24.92
C ALA A 582 -11.84 7.27 25.66
N CYS A 583 -10.99 6.43 25.08
CA CYS A 583 -9.66 6.16 25.62
C CYS A 583 -8.77 7.41 25.60
N TRP A 584 -8.73 8.16 24.52
CA TRP A 584 -7.92 9.38 24.43
C TRP A 584 -8.46 10.49 25.37
N GLU A 585 -9.79 10.61 25.52
CA GLU A 585 -10.40 11.51 26.51
C GLU A 585 -9.95 11.15 27.94
N ALA A 586 -10.00 9.86 28.30
CA ALA A 586 -9.53 9.37 29.58
C ALA A 586 -8.02 9.59 29.79
N SER A 587 -7.21 9.45 28.74
CA SER A 587 -5.78 9.74 28.76
C SER A 587 -5.52 11.22 29.07
N VAL A 588 -6.19 12.12 28.34
CA VAL A 588 -6.04 13.58 28.51
C VAL A 588 -6.60 14.08 29.85
N GLU A 589 -7.62 13.41 30.39
CA GLU A 589 -8.11 13.72 31.74
C GLU A 589 -7.05 13.46 32.82
N LYS A 590 -6.18 12.46 32.60
CA LYS A 590 -5.11 12.11 33.55
C LYS A 590 -3.81 12.89 33.29
N ASP A 591 -3.48 13.15 32.06
CA ASP A 591 -2.33 13.95 31.63
C ASP A 591 -2.69 14.77 30.39
N ASP A 592 -2.97 16.05 30.59
CA ASP A 592 -3.36 17.00 29.55
C ASP A 592 -2.15 17.75 28.93
N THR A 593 -0.94 17.33 29.29
CA THR A 593 0.32 17.92 28.80
C THR A 593 0.93 17.18 27.61
N TYR A 594 0.31 16.09 27.14
CA TYR A 594 0.81 15.30 26.04
C TYR A 594 0.20 15.72 24.69
N PRO A 595 0.97 16.42 23.80
CA PRO A 595 0.43 17.02 22.58
C PRO A 595 -0.19 16.01 21.61
N THR A 596 0.41 14.82 21.46
CA THR A 596 -0.05 13.82 20.50
C THR A 596 -1.42 13.24 20.85
N ALA A 597 -1.74 13.07 22.14
CA ALA A 597 -3.07 12.64 22.58
C ALA A 597 -4.14 13.68 22.21
N LEU A 598 -3.85 14.96 22.45
CA LEU A 598 -4.73 16.08 22.05
C LEU A 598 -4.89 16.18 20.53
N ARG A 599 -3.79 16.00 19.78
CA ARG A 599 -3.83 15.94 18.30
C ARG A 599 -4.70 14.79 17.81
N ASN A 600 -4.59 13.59 18.40
CA ASN A 600 -5.43 12.45 18.05
C ASN A 600 -6.91 12.70 18.37
N LEU A 601 -7.21 13.33 19.51
CA LEU A 601 -8.57 13.77 19.83
C LEU A 601 -9.13 14.74 18.79
N ALA A 602 -8.32 15.70 18.32
CA ALA A 602 -8.76 16.64 17.29
C ALA A 602 -9.21 15.92 16.03
N LEU A 603 -8.45 14.89 15.60
CA LEU A 603 -8.83 14.05 14.45
C LEU A 603 -10.14 13.28 14.72
N GLY A 604 -10.27 12.69 15.90
CA GLY A 604 -11.47 11.96 16.31
C GLY A 604 -12.71 12.87 16.33
N TYR A 605 -12.61 14.03 16.92
CA TYR A 605 -13.69 15.00 17.01
C TYR A 605 -14.13 15.51 15.65
N TYR A 606 -13.18 15.93 14.79
CA TYR A 606 -13.52 16.43 13.47
C TYR A 606 -14.07 15.32 12.55
N ASN A 607 -13.31 14.23 12.41
CA ASN A 607 -13.60 13.22 11.40
C ASN A 607 -14.77 12.31 11.78
N LYS A 608 -14.95 12.00 13.06
CA LYS A 608 -15.90 10.98 13.52
C LYS A 608 -17.08 11.54 14.29
N GLN A 609 -16.87 12.56 15.13
CA GLN A 609 -17.96 13.20 15.86
C GLN A 609 -18.52 14.44 15.15
N LYS A 610 -17.83 14.97 14.14
CA LYS A 610 -18.18 16.21 13.42
C LYS A 610 -18.26 17.43 14.35
N ASP A 611 -17.54 17.41 15.47
CA ASP A 611 -17.41 18.50 16.43
C ASP A 611 -16.18 19.35 16.13
N THR A 612 -16.38 20.36 15.27
CA THR A 612 -15.31 21.26 14.82
C THR A 612 -14.76 22.14 15.93
N GLY A 613 -15.59 22.50 16.93
CA GLY A 613 -15.17 23.34 18.06
C GLY A 613 -14.22 22.61 18.99
N LYS A 614 -14.56 21.37 19.38
CA LYS A 614 -13.66 20.54 20.20
C LYS A 614 -12.38 20.19 19.44
N ALA A 615 -12.48 19.88 18.13
CA ALA A 615 -11.32 19.56 17.30
C ALA A 615 -10.33 20.72 17.27
N LEU A 616 -10.82 21.94 17.06
CA LEU A 616 -9.99 23.13 16.99
C LEU A 616 -9.32 23.40 18.35
N ALA A 617 -10.09 23.41 19.44
CA ALA A 617 -9.56 23.66 20.77
C ALA A 617 -8.48 22.63 21.18
N ALA A 618 -8.68 21.36 20.86
CA ALA A 618 -7.71 20.30 21.14
C ALA A 618 -6.41 20.50 20.34
N LEU A 619 -6.51 20.85 19.05
CA LEU A 619 -5.34 21.01 18.20
C LEU A 619 -4.55 22.28 18.50
N GLU A 620 -5.24 23.40 18.81
CA GLU A 620 -4.61 24.64 19.27
C GLU A 620 -3.86 24.41 20.60
N LYS A 621 -4.46 23.64 21.52
CA LYS A 621 -3.79 23.26 22.77
C LYS A 621 -2.58 22.38 22.51
N ALA A 622 -2.68 21.41 21.61
CA ALA A 622 -1.57 20.54 21.21
C ALA A 622 -0.38 21.36 20.68
N PHE A 623 -0.64 22.32 19.79
CA PHE A 623 0.40 23.20 19.26
C PHE A 623 0.97 24.16 20.33
N ALA A 624 0.15 24.64 21.23
CA ALA A 624 0.63 25.50 22.34
C ALA A 624 1.56 24.76 23.32
N LEU A 625 1.37 23.44 23.50
CA LEU A 625 2.24 22.59 24.31
C LEU A 625 3.56 22.25 23.64
N ASP A 626 3.56 22.11 22.30
CA ASP A 626 4.75 21.87 21.51
C ASP A 626 4.73 22.71 20.22
N MET A 627 5.26 23.93 20.32
CA MET A 627 5.41 24.84 19.17
C MET A 627 6.60 24.49 18.28
N THR A 628 7.29 23.38 18.51
CA THR A 628 8.40 22.90 17.66
C THR A 628 7.98 21.79 16.71
N ASP A 629 6.75 21.26 16.86
CA ASP A 629 6.22 20.23 15.99
C ASP A 629 5.62 20.83 14.70
N ALA A 630 6.38 20.73 13.61
CA ALA A 630 5.95 21.20 12.30
C ALA A 630 4.74 20.43 11.74
N ARG A 631 4.51 19.18 12.17
CA ARG A 631 3.35 18.39 11.76
C ARG A 631 2.07 18.92 12.40
N ILE A 632 2.11 19.21 13.70
CA ILE A 632 0.94 19.80 14.39
C ILE A 632 0.62 21.16 13.78
N LEU A 633 1.61 21.99 13.46
CA LEU A 633 1.40 23.26 12.76
C LEU A 633 0.73 23.08 11.40
N MET A 634 1.18 22.10 10.62
CA MET A 634 0.59 21.79 9.31
C MET A 634 -0.87 21.33 9.46
N GLU A 635 -1.15 20.44 10.39
CA GLU A 635 -2.50 19.93 10.63
C GLU A 635 -3.44 21.04 11.14
N LEU A 636 -2.93 21.97 11.96
CA LEU A 636 -3.67 23.12 12.44
C LEU A 636 -4.00 24.10 11.31
N ASP A 637 -3.02 24.39 10.43
CA ASP A 637 -3.27 25.24 9.26
C ASP A 637 -4.30 24.62 8.31
N GLN A 638 -4.21 23.30 8.06
CA GLN A 638 -5.20 22.58 7.27
C GLN A 638 -6.59 22.60 7.91
N LEU A 639 -6.68 22.53 9.26
CA LEU A 639 -7.95 22.67 9.95
C LEU A 639 -8.53 24.09 9.82
N TYR A 640 -7.71 25.13 9.97
CA TYR A 640 -8.13 26.51 9.71
C TYR A 640 -8.62 26.69 8.27
N LYS A 641 -7.95 26.07 7.30
CA LYS A 641 -8.35 26.05 5.88
C LYS A 641 -9.76 25.44 5.73
N LYS A 642 -10.02 24.28 6.34
CA LYS A 642 -11.33 23.62 6.35
C LYS A 642 -12.42 24.46 7.03
N LEU A 643 -12.06 25.17 8.09
CA LEU A 643 -12.96 26.08 8.82
C LEU A 643 -13.11 27.47 8.17
N LYS A 644 -12.53 27.68 7.00
CA LYS A 644 -12.59 28.91 6.19
C LYS A 644 -12.04 30.16 6.91
N TYR A 645 -10.96 29.98 7.67
CA TYR A 645 -10.25 31.11 8.26
C TYR A 645 -9.69 32.04 7.17
N PRO A 646 -9.70 33.38 7.38
CA PRO A 646 -9.22 34.33 6.38
C PRO A 646 -7.77 34.06 5.98
N HIS A 647 -7.46 34.13 4.69
CA HIS A 647 -6.13 33.86 4.13
C HIS A 647 -5.04 34.69 4.83
N ARG A 648 -5.30 35.96 5.13
CA ARG A 648 -4.35 36.85 5.82
C ARG A 648 -4.01 36.32 7.22
N GLN A 649 -4.99 35.88 7.98
CA GLN A 649 -4.79 35.34 9.33
C GLN A 649 -3.95 34.05 9.32
N ARG A 650 -4.23 33.16 8.36
CA ARG A 650 -3.46 31.93 8.18
C ARG A 650 -2.01 32.27 7.78
N LEU A 651 -1.81 33.19 6.83
CA LEU A 651 -0.48 33.62 6.40
C LEU A 651 0.33 34.21 7.56
N GLU A 652 -0.27 35.08 8.37
CA GLU A 652 0.39 35.69 9.55
C GLU A 652 0.80 34.63 10.59
N MET A 653 0.04 33.57 10.74
CA MET A 653 0.42 32.44 11.59
C MET A 653 1.65 31.73 11.02
N LEU A 654 1.64 31.36 9.73
CA LEU A 654 2.77 30.67 9.10
C LEU A 654 4.03 31.55 9.06
N GLU A 655 3.90 32.86 8.87
CA GLU A 655 5.03 33.80 8.90
C GLU A 655 5.64 33.93 10.30
N ARG A 656 4.81 33.90 11.37
CA ARG A 656 5.30 33.88 12.76
C ARG A 656 6.14 32.64 13.09
N HIS A 657 5.87 31.53 12.41
CA HIS A 657 6.56 30.25 12.60
C HIS A 657 7.41 29.88 11.37
N ALA A 658 8.00 30.87 10.68
CA ALA A 658 8.69 30.68 9.40
C ALA A 658 9.78 29.60 9.45
N GLU A 659 10.58 29.53 10.54
CA GLU A 659 11.62 28.52 10.71
C GLU A 659 11.03 27.09 10.77
N LEU A 660 9.86 26.93 11.35
CA LEU A 660 9.16 25.65 11.42
C LEU A 660 8.52 25.29 10.07
N VAL A 661 7.98 26.30 9.37
CA VAL A 661 7.44 26.14 8.01
C VAL A 661 8.50 25.64 7.03
N GLU A 662 9.74 26.15 7.13
CA GLU A 662 10.85 25.73 6.26
C GLU A 662 11.26 24.26 6.44
N GLN A 663 10.85 23.59 7.52
CA GLN A 663 11.15 22.17 7.74
C GLN A 663 10.30 21.23 6.88
N ARG A 664 9.16 21.71 6.31
CA ARG A 664 8.21 20.88 5.58
C ARG A 664 7.78 21.51 4.26
N ASP A 665 7.87 20.73 3.19
CA ASP A 665 7.48 21.17 1.84
C ASP A 665 5.97 21.47 1.76
N ASP A 666 5.13 20.71 2.43
CA ASP A 666 3.67 20.93 2.48
C ASP A 666 3.27 22.25 3.18
N LEU A 667 3.98 22.65 4.24
CA LEU A 667 3.79 23.96 4.87
C LEU A 667 4.31 25.10 3.98
N CYS A 668 5.48 24.91 3.36
CA CYS A 668 6.05 25.91 2.46
C CYS A 668 5.14 26.18 1.27
N ILE A 669 4.60 25.11 0.64
CA ILE A 669 3.70 25.29 -0.49
C ILE A 669 2.35 25.90 -0.09
N GLU A 670 1.87 25.65 1.13
CA GLU A 670 0.68 26.29 1.64
C GLU A 670 0.89 27.80 1.87
N ARG A 671 2.06 28.21 2.41
CA ARG A 671 2.44 29.64 2.51
C ARG A 671 2.49 30.31 1.13
N ILE A 672 3.06 29.66 0.12
CA ILE A 672 3.08 30.12 -1.26
C ILE A 672 1.66 30.24 -1.82
N THR A 673 0.82 29.25 -1.55
CA THR A 673 -0.59 29.26 -1.95
C THR A 673 -1.32 30.48 -1.37
N LEU A 674 -1.08 30.80 -0.11
CA LEU A 674 -1.68 31.97 0.54
C LEU A 674 -1.21 33.29 -0.08
N TYR A 675 0.08 33.43 -0.45
CA TYR A 675 0.53 34.60 -1.23
C TYR A 675 -0.19 34.72 -2.57
N ASN A 676 -0.35 33.59 -3.29
CA ASN A 676 -1.11 33.54 -4.54
C ASN A 676 -2.59 33.92 -4.33
N GLN A 677 -3.22 33.46 -3.26
CA GLN A 677 -4.62 33.80 -2.92
C GLN A 677 -4.79 35.30 -2.58
N LEU A 678 -3.76 35.90 -2.05
CA LEU A 678 -3.75 37.33 -1.67
C LEU A 678 -3.30 38.26 -2.80
N GLY A 679 -2.98 37.73 -4.00
CA GLY A 679 -2.51 38.49 -5.15
C GLY A 679 -1.04 38.93 -5.06
N GLU A 680 -0.28 38.36 -4.12
CA GLU A 680 1.16 38.68 -3.92
C GLU A 680 2.02 37.73 -4.78
N TYR A 681 1.75 37.70 -6.09
CA TYR A 681 2.30 36.72 -7.04
C TYR A 681 3.83 36.76 -7.17
N GLU A 682 4.43 37.95 -7.11
CA GLU A 682 5.88 38.12 -7.15
C GLU A 682 6.54 37.46 -5.93
N ARG A 683 5.98 37.64 -4.73
CA ARG A 683 6.46 36.98 -3.50
C ARG A 683 6.30 35.46 -3.57
N ALA A 684 5.18 34.98 -4.08
CA ALA A 684 4.95 33.56 -4.29
C ALA A 684 5.99 32.96 -5.25
N TYR A 685 6.28 33.70 -6.33
CA TYR A 685 7.26 33.29 -7.33
C TYR A 685 8.69 33.25 -6.77
N ASP A 686 9.10 34.28 -6.05
CA ASP A 686 10.44 34.33 -5.44
C ASP A 686 10.63 33.19 -4.44
N LEU A 687 9.62 32.94 -3.60
CA LEU A 687 9.69 31.92 -2.59
C LEU A 687 9.74 30.50 -3.20
N ILE A 688 8.91 30.21 -4.23
CA ILE A 688 8.88 28.90 -4.87
C ILE A 688 10.19 28.57 -5.59
N ASN A 689 10.88 29.60 -6.13
CA ASN A 689 12.16 29.39 -6.82
C ASN A 689 13.38 29.39 -5.88
N SER A 690 13.25 29.90 -4.65
CA SER A 690 14.35 29.96 -3.68
C SER A 690 14.61 28.63 -2.96
N ARG A 691 13.76 27.63 -3.15
CA ARG A 691 13.78 26.37 -2.42
C ARG A 691 13.81 25.18 -3.37
N LYS A 692 14.45 24.10 -2.99
CA LYS A 692 14.29 22.77 -3.60
C LYS A 692 13.16 22.04 -2.90
N PHE A 693 12.13 21.64 -3.65
CA PHE A 693 11.05 20.78 -3.20
C PHE A 693 11.35 19.32 -3.52
N HIS A 694 10.77 18.42 -2.73
CA HIS A 694 10.85 16.99 -2.94
C HIS A 694 9.46 16.48 -3.32
N PRO A 695 9.34 15.61 -4.33
CA PRO A 695 8.05 14.99 -4.65
C PRO A 695 7.62 14.09 -3.50
N TRP A 696 6.30 14.02 -3.25
CA TRP A 696 5.73 13.08 -2.29
C TRP A 696 4.43 12.52 -2.84
N GLU A 697 4.16 11.25 -2.53
CA GLU A 697 2.95 10.57 -2.96
C GLU A 697 1.70 11.26 -2.36
N GLY A 698 0.73 11.57 -3.23
CA GLY A 698 -0.47 12.36 -2.88
C GLY A 698 -0.25 13.88 -2.86
N GLY A 699 0.96 14.33 -3.21
CA GLY A 699 1.31 15.75 -3.35
C GLY A 699 1.51 16.20 -4.79
N GLU A 700 1.36 15.30 -5.75
CA GLU A 700 1.58 15.55 -7.17
C GLU A 700 0.75 16.74 -7.67
N GLY A 701 1.40 17.61 -8.41
CA GLY A 701 0.77 18.81 -8.96
C GLY A 701 0.59 19.96 -7.98
N LYS A 702 0.83 19.81 -6.66
CA LYS A 702 0.64 20.89 -5.69
C LYS A 702 1.68 21.99 -5.85
N VAL A 703 2.96 21.64 -5.96
CA VAL A 703 4.04 22.61 -6.14
C VAL A 703 3.99 23.23 -7.53
N THR A 704 3.95 22.39 -8.55
CA THR A 704 3.89 22.84 -9.95
C THR A 704 2.63 23.63 -10.25
N GLY A 705 1.48 23.27 -9.64
CA GLY A 705 0.24 24.05 -9.77
C GLY A 705 0.37 25.47 -9.23
N GLN A 706 1.05 25.70 -8.11
CA GLN A 706 1.27 27.05 -7.58
C GLN A 706 2.27 27.85 -8.42
N TYR A 707 3.29 27.20 -8.97
CA TYR A 707 4.21 27.81 -9.93
C TYR A 707 3.46 28.27 -11.19
N LEU A 708 2.65 27.38 -11.78
CA LEU A 708 1.85 27.72 -12.95
C LEU A 708 0.85 28.84 -12.66
N PHE A 709 0.19 28.80 -11.51
CA PHE A 709 -0.79 29.81 -11.12
C PHE A 709 -0.15 31.21 -11.02
N CYS A 710 0.94 31.37 -10.30
CA CYS A 710 1.57 32.68 -10.18
C CYS A 710 2.13 33.18 -11.53
N ARG A 711 2.67 32.31 -12.37
CA ARG A 711 3.12 32.69 -13.73
C ARG A 711 1.98 33.16 -14.61
N MET A 712 0.84 32.44 -14.56
CA MET A 712 -0.35 32.78 -15.30
C MET A 712 -0.92 34.14 -14.88
N GLU A 713 -1.04 34.38 -13.58
CA GLU A 713 -1.57 35.66 -13.07
C GLU A 713 -0.63 36.83 -13.36
N LEU A 714 0.69 36.66 -13.26
CA LEU A 714 1.66 37.65 -13.69
C LEU A 714 1.58 37.94 -15.19
N ALA A 715 1.36 36.92 -16.02
CA ALA A 715 1.19 37.08 -17.47
C ALA A 715 -0.11 37.82 -17.82
N LYS A 716 -1.24 37.51 -17.13
CA LYS A 716 -2.51 38.24 -17.28
C LYS A 716 -2.34 39.73 -16.94
N LYS A 717 -1.67 40.04 -15.84
CA LYS A 717 -1.33 41.43 -15.45
C LYS A 717 -0.47 42.13 -16.52
N ALA A 718 0.51 41.43 -17.08
CA ALA A 718 1.32 41.97 -18.17
C ALA A 718 0.49 42.23 -19.45
N LEU A 719 -0.50 41.38 -19.77
CA LEU A 719 -1.42 41.58 -20.89
C LEU A 719 -2.32 42.80 -20.67
N GLU A 720 -2.88 42.98 -19.49
CA GLU A 720 -3.69 44.15 -19.12
C GLU A 720 -2.88 45.46 -19.23
N GLU A 721 -1.61 45.40 -18.84
CA GLU A 721 -0.68 46.54 -18.95
C GLU A 721 -0.08 46.69 -20.36
N GLN A 722 -0.53 45.90 -21.34
CA GLN A 722 -0.04 45.86 -22.72
C GLN A 722 1.46 45.53 -22.87
N ARG A 723 2.05 44.90 -21.87
CA ARG A 723 3.44 44.40 -21.87
C ARG A 723 3.46 42.99 -22.50
N PHE A 724 3.05 42.89 -23.78
CA PHE A 724 2.85 41.62 -24.47
C PHE A 724 4.10 40.73 -24.52
N GLY A 725 5.29 41.36 -24.70
CA GLY A 725 6.54 40.60 -24.70
C GLY A 725 6.86 39.97 -23.36
N ASP A 726 6.55 40.67 -22.26
CA ASP A 726 6.67 40.06 -20.90
C ASP A 726 5.68 38.92 -20.68
N ALA A 727 4.46 39.08 -21.15
CA ALA A 727 3.45 38.02 -21.09
C ALA A 727 3.91 36.76 -21.83
N VAL A 728 4.47 36.90 -23.05
CA VAL A 728 5.03 35.78 -23.81
C VAL A 728 6.16 35.10 -23.01
N ARG A 729 7.11 35.86 -22.43
CA ARG A 729 8.21 35.29 -21.66
C ARG A 729 7.69 34.50 -20.45
N LEU A 730 6.79 35.10 -19.66
CA LEU A 730 6.20 34.47 -18.47
C LEU A 730 5.51 33.15 -18.78
N LEU A 731 4.73 33.11 -19.86
CA LEU A 731 4.00 31.89 -20.28
C LEU A 731 4.94 30.85 -20.89
N LYS A 732 5.97 31.28 -21.63
CA LYS A 732 6.98 30.33 -22.17
C LYS A 732 7.80 29.63 -21.09
N GLU A 733 8.02 30.27 -19.98
CA GLU A 733 8.71 29.65 -18.84
C GLU A 733 7.91 28.50 -18.20
N THR A 734 6.61 28.38 -18.50
CA THR A 734 5.79 27.23 -18.06
C THR A 734 5.93 26.01 -18.98
N GLU A 735 6.56 26.13 -20.14
CA GLU A 735 6.74 24.97 -21.07
C GLU A 735 7.60 23.88 -20.47
N LYS A 736 8.59 24.24 -19.63
CA LYS A 736 9.43 23.31 -18.89
C LYS A 736 9.51 23.76 -17.43
N TYR A 737 9.27 22.83 -16.51
CA TYR A 737 9.33 23.13 -15.08
C TYR A 737 10.79 23.22 -14.60
N PRO A 738 11.14 24.21 -13.75
CA PRO A 738 12.41 24.25 -13.06
C PRO A 738 12.63 23.02 -12.18
N GLU A 739 13.84 22.49 -12.16
CA GLU A 739 14.15 21.25 -11.42
C GLU A 739 13.96 21.37 -9.90
N ASN A 740 14.10 22.58 -9.35
CA ASN A 740 13.89 22.84 -7.93
C ASN A 740 12.45 22.56 -7.46
N LEU A 741 11.47 22.50 -8.37
CA LEU A 741 10.09 22.15 -8.02
C LEU A 741 9.91 20.68 -7.65
N GLY A 742 10.91 19.82 -7.91
CA GLY A 742 10.88 18.40 -7.59
C GLY A 742 10.04 17.55 -8.52
N GLU A 743 9.20 18.15 -9.37
CA GLU A 743 8.36 17.47 -10.35
C GLU A 743 8.63 17.95 -11.76
N GLY A 744 8.47 17.04 -12.74
CA GLY A 744 8.47 17.35 -14.16
C GLY A 744 7.05 17.49 -14.71
N LYS A 745 6.94 17.95 -15.95
CA LYS A 745 5.65 18.07 -16.64
C LYS A 745 5.19 16.71 -17.15
N LEU A 746 3.93 16.36 -16.90
CA LEU A 746 3.29 15.21 -17.54
C LEU A 746 3.23 15.40 -19.05
N THR A 747 3.56 14.37 -19.81
CA THR A 747 3.47 14.37 -21.28
C THR A 747 2.04 14.63 -21.77
N THR A 748 1.04 14.27 -20.96
CA THR A 748 -0.38 14.47 -21.23
C THR A 748 -0.99 15.67 -20.52
N ALA A 749 -0.17 16.59 -20.01
CA ALA A 749 -0.66 17.81 -19.35
C ALA A 749 -1.47 18.69 -20.30
N GLU A 750 -2.59 19.20 -19.82
CA GLU A 750 -3.49 20.07 -20.58
C GLU A 750 -3.15 21.54 -20.30
N GLU A 751 -2.78 22.27 -21.35
CA GLU A 751 -2.29 23.66 -21.29
C GLU A 751 -3.15 24.62 -22.12
N ASN A 752 -4.46 24.34 -22.22
CA ASN A 752 -5.38 25.15 -23.01
C ASN A 752 -5.39 26.63 -22.60
N ASP A 753 -5.33 26.92 -21.31
CA ASP A 753 -5.23 28.27 -20.75
C ASP A 753 -3.92 28.95 -21.11
N VAL A 754 -2.78 28.29 -20.94
CA VAL A 754 -1.46 28.80 -21.30
C VAL A 754 -1.42 29.15 -22.79
N HIS A 755 -1.84 28.22 -23.63
CA HIS A 755 -1.90 28.41 -25.08
C HIS A 755 -2.84 29.53 -25.49
N TYR A 756 -4.00 29.66 -24.83
CA TYR A 756 -4.93 30.73 -25.08
C TYR A 756 -4.31 32.11 -24.80
N TYR A 757 -3.68 32.27 -23.64
CA TYR A 757 -3.04 33.55 -23.28
C TYR A 757 -1.78 33.82 -24.09
N LEU A 758 -1.02 32.82 -24.54
CA LEU A 758 0.05 32.99 -25.53
C LEU A 758 -0.52 33.51 -26.86
N GLY A 759 -1.66 32.96 -27.30
CA GLY A 759 -2.37 33.47 -28.47
C GLY A 759 -2.76 34.93 -28.33
N CYS A 760 -3.30 35.34 -27.18
CA CYS A 760 -3.65 36.73 -26.87
C CYS A 760 -2.40 37.64 -26.85
N ALA A 761 -1.29 37.18 -26.29
CA ALA A 761 -0.06 37.96 -26.24
C ALA A 761 0.55 38.18 -27.63
N TYR A 762 0.57 37.17 -28.50
CA TYR A 762 1.04 37.32 -29.89
C TYR A 762 0.07 38.16 -30.74
N GLU A 763 -1.23 38.05 -30.49
CA GLU A 763 -2.24 38.94 -31.11
C GLU A 763 -1.93 40.41 -30.75
N GLY A 764 -1.65 40.70 -29.46
CA GLY A 764 -1.25 42.05 -29.01
C GLY A 764 0.05 42.57 -29.63
N LEU A 765 0.99 41.66 -29.94
CA LEU A 765 2.22 41.97 -30.67
C LEU A 765 2.02 42.16 -32.17
N GLY A 766 0.81 41.93 -32.72
CA GLY A 766 0.49 41.97 -34.15
C GLY A 766 0.98 40.73 -34.93
N ASP A 767 1.45 39.68 -34.25
CA ASP A 767 1.88 38.43 -34.87
C ASP A 767 0.70 37.46 -35.01
N THR A 768 -0.08 37.66 -36.05
CA THR A 768 -1.31 36.88 -36.30
C THR A 768 -1.05 35.41 -36.57
N GLU A 769 0.09 35.09 -37.18
CA GLU A 769 0.46 33.70 -37.49
C GLU A 769 0.69 32.90 -36.20
N ARG A 770 1.54 33.39 -35.31
CA ARG A 770 1.78 32.73 -34.00
C ARG A 770 0.53 32.76 -33.13
N ALA A 771 -0.24 33.85 -33.15
CA ALA A 771 -1.53 33.90 -32.43
C ALA A 771 -2.49 32.78 -32.85
N CYS A 772 -2.72 32.61 -34.16
CA CYS A 772 -3.56 31.53 -34.68
C CYS A 772 -3.02 30.14 -34.35
N ARG A 773 -1.70 29.96 -34.39
CA ARG A 773 -1.06 28.67 -34.00
C ARG A 773 -1.33 28.32 -32.53
N TYR A 774 -1.21 29.29 -31.63
CA TYR A 774 -1.46 29.07 -30.20
C TYR A 774 -2.95 28.89 -29.88
N PHE A 775 -3.83 29.67 -30.51
CA PHE A 775 -5.27 29.42 -30.38
C PHE A 775 -5.67 28.03 -30.90
N SER A 776 -5.07 27.57 -32.01
CA SER A 776 -5.30 26.19 -32.48
C SER A 776 -4.75 25.14 -31.51
N ALA A 777 -3.62 25.38 -30.85
CA ALA A 777 -3.10 24.51 -29.80
C ALA A 777 -4.04 24.47 -28.59
N ALA A 778 -4.60 25.62 -28.20
CA ALA A 778 -5.54 25.75 -27.10
C ALA A 778 -6.87 24.99 -27.31
N THR A 779 -7.21 24.57 -28.53
CA THR A 779 -8.44 23.79 -28.82
C THR A 779 -8.26 22.27 -28.69
N ARG A 780 -7.05 21.78 -28.43
CA ARG A 780 -6.76 20.33 -28.36
C ARG A 780 -7.21 19.74 -27.02
N GLY A 781 -7.37 18.41 -27.02
CA GLY A 781 -7.75 17.64 -25.84
C GLY A 781 -9.24 17.35 -25.79
N SER A 782 -9.69 16.69 -24.72
CA SER A 782 -11.11 16.38 -24.52
C SER A 782 -11.90 17.64 -24.19
N ASP A 783 -13.11 17.76 -24.75
CA ASP A 783 -14.09 18.79 -24.40
C ASP A 783 -15.28 18.24 -23.59
N GLU A 784 -15.14 16.99 -23.08
CA GLU A 784 -16.13 16.35 -22.23
C GLU A 784 -15.81 16.59 -20.76
N PRO A 785 -16.69 17.27 -20.01
CA PRO A 785 -16.49 17.48 -18.57
C PRO A 785 -16.51 16.18 -17.80
N ALA A 786 -15.63 16.06 -16.80
CA ALA A 786 -15.54 14.93 -15.89
C ALA A 786 -15.57 15.40 -14.43
N ILE A 787 -15.73 14.47 -13.50
CA ILE A 787 -15.54 14.75 -12.08
C ILE A 787 -14.03 14.90 -11.83
N ALA A 788 -13.57 16.12 -11.65
CA ALA A 788 -12.13 16.44 -11.50
C ALA A 788 -11.68 16.22 -10.05
N PHE A 789 -11.38 14.97 -9.68
CA PHE A 789 -10.87 14.63 -8.35
C PHE A 789 -9.36 14.57 -8.26
N PHE A 790 -8.71 14.22 -9.36
CA PHE A 790 -7.25 14.05 -9.43
C PHE A 790 -6.61 15.14 -10.29
N TYR A 791 -5.32 15.40 -10.04
CA TYR A 791 -4.57 16.44 -10.76
C TYR A 791 -4.46 16.20 -12.28
N ASN A 792 -4.57 14.95 -12.71
CA ASN A 792 -4.53 14.55 -14.11
C ASN A 792 -5.91 14.38 -14.76
N ASP A 793 -7.00 14.62 -14.04
CA ASP A 793 -8.34 14.64 -14.61
C ASP A 793 -8.55 15.87 -15.51
N GLN A 794 -9.56 15.79 -16.39
CA GLN A 794 -9.97 16.94 -17.22
C GLN A 794 -10.48 18.06 -16.33
N GLN A 795 -9.74 19.15 -16.24
CA GLN A 795 -10.14 20.32 -15.46
C GLN A 795 -11.12 21.18 -16.24
N PRO A 796 -12.20 21.71 -15.62
CA PRO A 796 -13.26 22.42 -16.33
C PRO A 796 -12.82 23.74 -16.95
N ASP A 797 -11.83 24.43 -16.38
CA ASP A 797 -11.25 25.65 -16.95
C ASP A 797 -10.54 25.38 -18.27
N LYS A 798 -9.94 24.22 -18.48
CA LYS A 798 -9.32 23.86 -19.75
C LYS A 798 -10.35 23.83 -20.88
N ILE A 799 -11.53 23.26 -20.63
CA ILE A 799 -12.65 23.25 -21.61
C ILE A 799 -13.16 24.68 -21.87
N PHE A 800 -13.23 25.50 -20.84
CA PHE A 800 -13.58 26.91 -20.99
C PHE A 800 -12.60 27.64 -21.93
N TYR A 801 -11.28 27.46 -21.74
CA TYR A 801 -10.29 28.08 -22.62
C TYR A 801 -10.27 27.48 -24.03
N GLN A 802 -10.63 26.21 -24.22
CA GLN A 802 -10.90 25.64 -25.55
C GLN A 802 -12.01 26.41 -26.24
N GLY A 803 -13.13 26.67 -25.56
CA GLY A 803 -14.24 27.46 -26.08
C GLY A 803 -13.82 28.87 -26.47
N LEU A 804 -13.07 29.56 -25.64
CA LEU A 804 -12.54 30.89 -25.94
C LEU A 804 -11.59 30.88 -27.16
N ALA A 805 -10.79 29.85 -27.29
CA ALA A 805 -9.85 29.71 -28.43
C ALA A 805 -10.60 29.45 -29.72
N TRP A 806 -11.65 28.60 -29.73
CA TRP A 806 -12.52 28.42 -30.89
C TRP A 806 -13.16 29.73 -31.33
N ARG A 807 -13.60 30.57 -30.38
CA ARG A 807 -14.13 31.90 -30.66
C ARG A 807 -13.11 32.82 -31.34
N LYS A 808 -11.86 32.82 -30.85
CA LYS A 808 -10.74 33.56 -31.45
C LYS A 808 -10.42 33.10 -32.88
N LEU A 809 -10.61 31.83 -33.17
CA LEU A 809 -10.46 31.26 -34.52
C LEU A 809 -11.69 31.46 -35.43
N GLY A 810 -12.77 32.08 -34.92
CA GLY A 810 -13.99 32.39 -35.70
C GLY A 810 -15.01 31.24 -35.72
N ASP A 811 -14.82 30.14 -34.99
CA ASP A 811 -15.75 29.02 -34.89
C ASP A 811 -16.66 29.17 -33.63
N GLU A 812 -17.65 30.06 -33.72
CA GLU A 812 -18.57 30.29 -32.59
C GLU A 812 -19.45 29.04 -32.28
N ALA A 813 -19.69 28.17 -33.28
CA ALA A 813 -20.48 26.95 -33.05
C ALA A 813 -19.76 25.99 -32.10
N LYS A 814 -18.46 25.72 -32.32
CA LYS A 814 -17.65 24.89 -31.43
C LYS A 814 -17.44 25.56 -30.08
N ALA A 815 -17.22 26.89 -30.05
CA ALA A 815 -17.11 27.63 -28.79
C ALA A 815 -18.35 27.41 -27.91
N ARG A 816 -19.55 27.64 -28.49
CA ARG A 816 -20.83 27.41 -27.79
C ARG A 816 -21.04 25.95 -27.39
N SER A 817 -20.55 24.99 -28.17
CA SER A 817 -20.63 23.59 -27.84
C SER A 817 -19.86 23.30 -26.53
N CYS A 818 -18.60 23.76 -26.41
CA CYS A 818 -17.79 23.62 -25.19
C CYS A 818 -18.52 24.19 -23.95
N PHE A 819 -19.01 25.45 -24.07
CA PHE A 819 -19.68 26.12 -22.95
C PHE A 819 -21.00 25.43 -22.54
N ASN A 820 -21.80 24.98 -23.53
CA ASN A 820 -23.04 24.27 -23.24
C ASN A 820 -22.80 22.88 -22.61
N LYS A 821 -21.71 22.18 -22.98
CA LYS A 821 -21.34 20.93 -22.33
C LYS A 821 -21.05 21.16 -20.84
N LEU A 822 -20.29 22.22 -20.51
CA LEU A 822 -20.03 22.59 -19.12
C LEU A 822 -21.33 22.83 -18.35
N VAL A 823 -22.24 23.69 -18.88
CA VAL A 823 -23.51 23.98 -18.21
C VAL A 823 -24.34 22.72 -17.98
N LYS A 824 -24.55 21.92 -19.05
CA LYS A 824 -25.35 20.69 -18.98
C LYS A 824 -24.77 19.66 -17.99
N HIS A 825 -23.43 19.53 -17.91
CA HIS A 825 -22.81 18.66 -16.97
C HIS A 825 -23.11 19.08 -15.54
N GLY A 826 -22.91 20.36 -15.20
CA GLY A 826 -23.19 20.86 -13.87
C GLY A 826 -24.66 20.73 -13.47
N GLU A 827 -25.60 21.08 -14.38
CA GLU A 827 -27.03 20.91 -14.13
C GLU A 827 -27.42 19.45 -13.86
N LYS A 828 -26.86 18.51 -14.61
CA LYS A 828 -27.15 17.08 -14.48
C LYS A 828 -26.65 16.49 -13.18
N HIS A 829 -25.44 16.89 -12.75
CA HIS A 829 -24.70 16.22 -11.66
C HIS A 829 -24.71 16.96 -10.31
N LEU A 830 -25.32 18.16 -10.23
CA LEU A 830 -25.31 19.01 -9.01
C LEU A 830 -25.83 18.30 -7.74
N PHE A 831 -26.77 17.40 -7.92
CA PHE A 831 -27.45 16.70 -6.82
C PHE A 831 -27.08 15.21 -6.72
N ASP A 832 -26.04 14.79 -7.42
CA ASP A 832 -25.56 13.42 -7.33
C ASP A 832 -25.03 13.13 -5.91
N ASN A 833 -25.32 11.93 -5.42
CA ASN A 833 -24.75 11.43 -4.19
C ASN A 833 -23.40 10.77 -4.51
N VAL A 834 -22.33 11.51 -4.36
CA VAL A 834 -20.98 11.09 -4.72
C VAL A 834 -20.39 10.23 -3.62
N LYS A 835 -19.83 9.10 -4.02
CA LYS A 835 -19.08 8.18 -3.17
C LYS A 835 -17.67 8.01 -3.72
N ILE A 836 -16.75 7.61 -2.87
CA ILE A 836 -15.40 7.22 -3.32
C ILE A 836 -15.52 6.03 -4.26
N ASP A 837 -14.77 6.10 -5.37
CA ASP A 837 -14.74 5.04 -6.37
C ASP A 837 -14.33 3.70 -5.73
N TYR A 838 -14.94 2.61 -6.18
CA TYR A 838 -14.57 1.25 -5.77
C TYR A 838 -13.09 0.97 -6.01
N PHE A 839 -12.54 1.45 -7.13
CA PHE A 839 -11.15 1.24 -7.52
C PHE A 839 -10.18 2.32 -7.01
N ALA A 840 -10.64 3.21 -6.11
CA ALA A 840 -9.75 4.20 -5.53
C ALA A 840 -8.65 3.51 -4.71
N VAL A 841 -7.40 3.87 -4.99
CA VAL A 841 -6.22 3.40 -4.25
C VAL A 841 -5.88 4.39 -3.14
N SER A 842 -5.48 3.90 -1.98
CA SER A 842 -4.84 4.62 -0.84
C SER A 842 -5.44 5.95 -0.36
N LEU A 843 -6.15 6.67 -1.20
CA LEU A 843 -6.61 8.05 -0.96
C LEU A 843 -7.45 8.26 0.30
N PRO A 844 -8.40 7.36 0.66
CA PRO A 844 -9.20 7.56 1.87
C PRO A 844 -8.40 7.62 3.16
N ASP A 845 -7.30 6.91 3.20
CA ASP A 845 -6.44 6.81 4.38
C ASP A 845 -5.35 7.91 4.42
N LEU A 846 -5.14 8.64 3.33
CA LEU A 846 -4.18 9.76 3.24
C LEU A 846 -4.75 11.11 3.70
N LEU A 847 -6.08 11.24 3.81
CA LEU A 847 -6.70 12.49 4.26
C LEU A 847 -6.61 12.62 5.78
N ILE A 848 -6.00 13.71 6.26
CA ILE A 848 -5.95 14.05 7.68
C ILE A 848 -7.35 14.48 8.15
N TRP A 849 -7.99 15.36 7.39
CA TRP A 849 -9.35 15.86 7.66
C TRP A 849 -10.31 15.35 6.59
N ASP A 850 -11.34 14.64 6.99
CA ASP A 850 -12.36 14.09 6.10
C ASP A 850 -12.99 15.20 5.23
N ASP A 851 -13.22 14.91 3.95
CA ASP A 851 -13.98 15.75 3.03
C ASP A 851 -15.42 15.27 2.90
N ASP A 852 -16.35 16.23 2.76
CA ASP A 852 -17.70 15.93 2.29
C ASP A 852 -17.72 15.93 0.74
N LEU A 853 -17.74 14.73 0.16
CA LEU A 853 -17.72 14.56 -1.30
C LEU A 853 -18.92 15.20 -1.99
N ASN A 854 -20.06 15.32 -1.32
CA ASN A 854 -21.24 15.98 -1.88
C ASN A 854 -21.06 17.50 -1.91
N VAL A 855 -20.40 18.09 -0.91
CA VAL A 855 -20.01 19.50 -0.93
C VAL A 855 -18.98 19.73 -2.04
N ARG A 856 -17.98 18.86 -2.16
CA ARG A 856 -16.98 18.93 -3.25
C ARG A 856 -17.63 18.84 -4.63
N ASN A 857 -18.61 17.95 -4.81
CA ASN A 857 -19.39 17.87 -6.04
C ASN A 857 -20.17 19.16 -6.33
N LYS A 858 -20.79 19.77 -5.31
CA LYS A 858 -21.49 21.06 -5.47
C LYS A 858 -20.54 22.17 -5.89
N VAL A 859 -19.34 22.23 -5.29
CA VAL A 859 -18.27 23.18 -5.68
C VAL A 859 -17.92 22.98 -7.14
N HIS A 860 -17.66 21.76 -7.58
CA HIS A 860 -17.32 21.43 -8.95
C HIS A 860 -18.46 21.78 -9.92
N CYS A 861 -19.70 21.32 -9.67
CA CYS A 861 -20.84 21.57 -10.56
C CYS A 861 -21.16 23.06 -10.68
N ASN A 862 -21.06 23.84 -9.61
CA ASN A 862 -21.22 25.29 -9.68
C ASN A 862 -20.09 25.96 -10.48
N LEU A 863 -18.85 25.51 -10.34
CA LEU A 863 -17.72 26.01 -11.15
C LEU A 863 -17.96 25.76 -12.64
N VAL A 864 -18.27 24.52 -13.02
CA VAL A 864 -18.52 24.17 -14.45
C VAL A 864 -19.63 24.99 -15.03
N MET A 865 -20.76 25.16 -14.30
CA MET A 865 -21.87 26.02 -14.75
C MET A 865 -21.44 27.48 -14.87
N GLY A 866 -20.71 27.98 -13.88
CA GLY A 866 -20.20 29.35 -13.87
C GLY A 866 -19.32 29.67 -15.07
N LEU A 867 -18.36 28.79 -15.36
CA LEU A 867 -17.46 28.90 -16.53
C LEU A 867 -18.25 28.80 -17.84
N GLY A 868 -19.19 27.86 -17.92
CA GLY A 868 -20.04 27.72 -19.08
C GLY A 868 -20.87 28.99 -19.39
N TYR A 869 -21.54 29.55 -18.38
CA TYR A 869 -22.29 30.79 -18.53
C TYR A 869 -21.39 31.99 -18.84
N LEU A 870 -20.18 32.06 -18.26
CA LEU A 870 -19.20 33.10 -18.59
C LEU A 870 -18.82 33.04 -20.07
N GLY A 871 -18.55 31.84 -20.59
CA GLY A 871 -18.25 31.63 -22.00
C GLY A 871 -19.42 31.95 -22.93
N LEU A 872 -20.68 31.72 -22.51
CA LEU A 872 -21.87 32.09 -23.24
C LEU A 872 -22.19 33.62 -23.20
N GLY A 873 -21.48 34.37 -22.35
CA GLY A 873 -21.69 35.81 -22.17
C GLY A 873 -22.75 36.19 -21.13
N ASP A 874 -23.36 35.22 -20.43
CA ASP A 874 -24.32 35.48 -19.34
C ASP A 874 -23.56 35.73 -18.04
N LYS A 875 -22.94 36.92 -17.93
CA LYS A 875 -22.12 37.33 -16.78
C LYS A 875 -22.89 37.29 -15.45
N ALA A 876 -24.18 37.56 -15.46
CA ALA A 876 -24.99 37.55 -14.23
C ALA A 876 -25.11 36.13 -13.64
N LYS A 877 -25.42 35.14 -14.48
CA LYS A 877 -25.43 33.75 -14.04
C LYS A 877 -24.04 33.25 -13.69
N ALA A 878 -23.02 33.58 -14.51
CA ALA A 878 -21.65 33.22 -14.23
C ALA A 878 -21.23 33.69 -12.83
N LYS A 879 -21.45 34.98 -12.54
CA LYS A 879 -21.12 35.57 -11.22
C LYS A 879 -21.84 34.87 -10.08
N ARG A 880 -23.16 34.54 -10.27
CA ARG A 880 -23.93 33.81 -9.25
C ARG A 880 -23.32 32.44 -8.93
N PHE A 881 -23.04 31.64 -9.95
CA PHE A 881 -22.51 30.28 -9.73
C PHE A 881 -21.07 30.27 -9.21
N ILE A 882 -20.20 31.13 -9.75
CA ILE A 882 -18.80 31.22 -9.27
C ILE A 882 -18.75 31.78 -7.84
N SER A 883 -19.61 32.76 -7.48
CA SER A 883 -19.70 33.24 -6.10
C SER A 883 -20.15 32.14 -5.15
N GLU A 884 -21.04 31.23 -5.58
CA GLU A 884 -21.42 30.08 -4.75
C GLU A 884 -20.25 29.12 -4.52
N VAL A 885 -19.36 28.93 -5.52
CA VAL A 885 -18.12 28.18 -5.33
C VAL A 885 -17.26 28.82 -4.24
N VAL A 886 -17.03 30.13 -4.30
CA VAL A 886 -16.24 30.87 -3.31
C VAL A 886 -16.88 30.84 -1.92
N ASN A 887 -18.20 30.85 -1.83
CA ASN A 887 -18.91 30.71 -0.56
C ASN A 887 -18.74 29.31 0.06
N LEU A 888 -18.74 28.27 -0.78
CA LEU A 888 -18.53 26.89 -0.34
C LEU A 888 -17.07 26.62 -0.01
N ASP A 889 -16.15 27.17 -0.81
CA ASP A 889 -14.70 27.02 -0.63
C ASP A 889 -13.96 28.32 -0.98
N ILE A 890 -13.59 29.09 0.05
CA ILE A 890 -12.85 30.35 -0.11
C ILE A 890 -11.44 30.15 -0.69
N ASN A 891 -10.92 28.91 -0.67
CA ASN A 891 -9.58 28.58 -1.14
C ASN A 891 -9.55 28.19 -2.63
N HIS A 892 -10.69 28.22 -3.33
CA HIS A 892 -10.78 27.75 -4.71
C HIS A 892 -10.19 28.77 -5.70
N GLN A 893 -8.89 28.69 -5.97
CA GLN A 893 -8.13 29.68 -6.78
C GLN A 893 -8.74 29.91 -8.17
N VAL A 894 -9.12 28.84 -8.88
CA VAL A 894 -9.75 28.96 -10.22
C VAL A 894 -11.05 29.77 -10.15
N ALA A 895 -11.87 29.56 -9.13
CA ALA A 895 -13.10 30.33 -8.97
C ALA A 895 -12.82 31.80 -8.68
N VAL A 896 -11.89 32.10 -7.79
CA VAL A 896 -11.49 33.48 -7.46
C VAL A 896 -10.97 34.21 -8.70
N ALA A 897 -10.09 33.56 -9.48
CA ALA A 897 -9.52 34.14 -10.69
C ALA A 897 -10.59 34.43 -11.78
N HIS A 898 -11.58 33.54 -11.95
CA HIS A 898 -12.62 33.72 -12.96
C HIS A 898 -13.78 34.60 -12.48
N LEU A 899 -13.97 34.77 -11.17
CA LEU A 899 -14.96 35.71 -10.64
C LEU A 899 -14.66 37.14 -11.09
N ALA A 900 -13.38 37.53 -11.12
CA ALA A 900 -12.94 38.82 -11.63
C ALA A 900 -13.32 39.05 -13.11
N MET A 901 -13.41 38.00 -13.92
CA MET A 901 -13.83 38.06 -15.33
C MET A 901 -15.35 38.31 -15.53
N CYS A 902 -16.14 38.18 -14.45
CA CYS A 902 -17.58 38.41 -14.49
C CYS A 902 -17.93 39.89 -14.37
N ASP A 903 -17.05 40.72 -13.87
CA ASP A 903 -17.22 42.18 -13.78
C ASP A 903 -16.90 42.84 -15.14
#